data_6f394fd333eb5aedcff8ac187b8891e5
#
_entry.id   6f394fd333eb5aedcff8ac187b8891e5
#
_cell.length_a   1.000
_cell.length_b   1.000
_cell.length_c   1.000
_cell.angle_alpha   90.00
_cell.angle_beta   90.00
_cell.angle_gamma   90.00
#
_symmetry.space_group_name_H-M   'P 1'
#
loop_
_entity.id
_entity.type
_entity.pdbx_description
1 polymer ?
#
loop_
_entity_poly.entity_id
_entity_poly.type
_entity_poly.pdbx_seq_one_letter_code
_entity_poly.pdbx_strand_id
1 'polypeptide(L)'
;MASDKAANNAYGASSITVLKGLEAVRKRPGMYIGSTGERGLHHLIWEVVDNSVDEAMAGHATKVVVTLQADGGIRVEDDGRGIPVEMHPVEKKPTLEVVLTSLHAGGKFDDKSYAVSGGLHGVGVSVVNALSTALDVEVRRDGKIWRQHYEYAVPGELVEAGTTKKSDTGTTITYWADPKIFETTTYTLETIRRRLQEQTFLNKGLTMVLRDERRPEKPAGVPSSDAVDEDGNPVEAPVTEIDTDSEPDAEGYVAKPKEYVFHYPNGLEDFVAHLNKSKDPIHRKIVSYTGEGPGHQVEVAMQWNSGYSESVYTFANTINTHEGGTHEEGFRHALTATVNKYARDKKLIKEKDPALSGDDIREGLAAIVSVKVSEPQFEGQTKTKLGNTEVKSFVQRVSNEWLADWFERNPTEAKTIVTKAVSSAQARLAARRARELVRRKSAGDIGGLPGKLSDCRSRDPESCELYIVEGDSAGGSAKAGRDSMHQAILPIRGKIINVEKARIDRVLKNTEVQSIITAMGTGIHDDFDLSKLRYHKLVLMADADVDGQHIRTLLLTLLFRFMRPLIENGHVFLAQPPLYKLKWAGRGAEPEYAYTDRERDGLIEAGRAAGKKLPKDQGVQRYKGLGEMDAKELWETTMDPTNRLLLQVSLDDAATAAELFSVLMGEDVESRRSFITRNAKDVRFLDV
;
A
#
# COMPACT_ATOMS: atom_id res chain seq x y z
N MET A 1 62.55 -14.68 2.60
CA MET A 1 61.51 -15.70 2.65
C MET A 1 60.65 -15.44 3.86
N ALA A 2 59.60 -14.68 3.68
CA ALA A 2 58.58 -14.41 4.69
C ALA A 2 57.34 -15.15 4.20
N SER A 3 56.89 -16.16 4.93
CA SER A 3 55.75 -16.99 4.61
C SER A 3 54.47 -16.25 4.94
N ASP A 4 53.71 -16.00 3.93
CA ASP A 4 52.26 -15.68 4.01
C ASP A 4 51.50 -16.79 4.73
N LYS A 5 51.12 -16.54 5.99
CA LYS A 5 50.04 -17.27 6.63
C LYS A 5 48.73 -16.56 6.31
N ALA A 6 48.17 -16.88 5.16
CA ALA A 6 46.77 -16.67 4.91
C ALA A 6 45.96 -17.40 6.00
N ALA A 7 45.23 -16.67 6.81
CA ALA A 7 44.28 -17.22 7.77
C ALA A 7 43.17 -17.91 6.99
N ASN A 8 43.26 -19.23 6.91
CA ASN A 8 42.26 -20.10 6.36
C ASN A 8 41.06 -20.09 7.34
N ASN A 9 40.09 -19.19 7.11
CA ASN A 9 38.81 -19.19 7.79
C ASN A 9 38.06 -20.44 7.31
N ALA A 10 38.42 -21.59 7.86
CA ALA A 10 37.79 -22.85 7.53
C ALA A 10 36.33 -22.81 7.95
N TYR A 11 35.39 -22.78 6.99
CA TYR A 11 33.97 -23.01 7.20
C TYR A 11 33.84 -24.46 7.75
N GLY A 12 33.66 -24.57 9.07
CA GLY A 12 33.57 -25.85 9.77
C GLY A 12 32.34 -25.87 10.69
N ALA A 13 32.09 -26.97 11.36
CA ALA A 13 30.97 -27.17 12.26
C ALA A 13 30.86 -26.08 13.34
N SER A 14 31.99 -25.51 13.78
CA SER A 14 32.04 -24.38 14.75
C SER A 14 31.56 -23.04 14.20
N SER A 15 31.48 -22.88 12.87
CA SER A 15 30.93 -21.68 12.23
C SER A 15 29.41 -21.70 12.06
N ILE A 16 28.77 -22.83 12.35
CA ILE A 16 27.31 -22.99 12.31
C ILE A 16 26.75 -22.66 13.69
N THR A 17 26.14 -21.48 13.81
CA THR A 17 25.48 -21.06 15.05
C THR A 17 24.01 -21.47 15.01
N VAL A 18 23.55 -22.20 16.02
CA VAL A 18 22.13 -22.53 16.21
C VAL A 18 21.53 -21.51 17.19
N LEU A 19 20.63 -20.69 16.70
CA LEU A 19 19.85 -19.77 17.55
C LEU A 19 18.62 -20.50 18.08
N LYS A 20 18.30 -20.33 19.35
CA LYS A 20 17.15 -20.96 20.00
C LYS A 20 16.09 -19.93 20.41
N GLY A 21 14.81 -20.32 20.25
CA GLY A 21 13.68 -19.51 20.71
C GLY A 21 13.65 -18.09 20.13
N LEU A 22 13.34 -17.11 20.97
CA LEU A 22 13.14 -15.71 20.58
C LEU A 22 14.43 -14.96 20.19
N GLU A 23 15.61 -15.52 20.51
CA GLU A 23 16.88 -14.94 20.11
C GLU A 23 17.04 -14.91 18.57
N ALA A 24 16.49 -15.92 17.87
CA ALA A 24 16.47 -15.96 16.41
C ALA A 24 15.68 -14.79 15.81
N VAL A 25 14.55 -14.42 16.43
CA VAL A 25 13.70 -13.30 16.04
C VAL A 25 14.46 -11.98 16.17
N ARG A 26 15.08 -11.73 17.33
CA ARG A 26 15.85 -10.50 17.58
C ARG A 26 17.03 -10.35 16.61
N LYS A 27 17.68 -11.45 16.24
CA LYS A 27 18.86 -11.42 15.33
C LYS A 27 18.48 -11.22 13.88
N ARG A 28 17.30 -11.65 13.46
CA ARG A 28 16.80 -11.59 12.08
C ARG A 28 15.33 -11.16 12.03
N PRO A 29 14.98 -9.97 12.54
CA PRO A 29 13.58 -9.52 12.62
C PRO A 29 12.89 -9.48 11.26
N GLY A 30 13.59 -9.08 10.19
CA GLY A 30 13.05 -9.02 8.84
C GLY A 30 12.48 -10.34 8.31
N MET A 31 12.91 -11.51 8.85
CA MET A 31 12.33 -12.81 8.47
C MET A 31 10.91 -13.00 9.00
N TYR A 32 10.52 -12.26 10.06
CA TYR A 32 9.24 -12.41 10.75
C TYR A 32 8.28 -11.24 10.47
N ILE A 33 8.82 -10.01 10.36
CA ILE A 33 8.03 -8.78 10.18
C ILE A 33 8.33 -8.05 8.86
N GLY A 34 9.13 -8.65 7.97
CA GLY A 34 9.45 -8.15 6.63
C GLY A 34 10.50 -7.03 6.60
N SER A 35 10.51 -6.09 7.56
CA SER A 35 11.49 -5.00 7.64
C SER A 35 11.63 -4.50 9.08
N THR A 36 12.63 -3.64 9.35
CA THR A 36 12.80 -2.93 10.64
C THR A 36 12.44 -1.44 10.53
N GLY A 37 11.99 -1.00 9.37
CA GLY A 37 11.45 0.34 9.16
C GLY A 37 9.99 0.47 9.62
N GLU A 38 9.33 1.57 9.25
CA GLU A 38 7.97 1.91 9.65
C GLU A 38 6.95 0.78 9.39
N ARG A 39 7.06 0.09 8.24
CA ARG A 39 6.18 -1.03 7.88
C ARG A 39 6.28 -2.20 8.88
N GLY A 40 7.50 -2.60 9.23
CA GLY A 40 7.72 -3.67 10.22
C GLY A 40 7.30 -3.25 11.63
N LEU A 41 7.45 -1.97 11.97
CA LEU A 41 6.96 -1.43 13.23
C LEU A 41 5.44 -1.57 13.34
N HIS A 42 4.68 -1.17 12.31
CA HIS A 42 3.23 -1.32 12.29
C HIS A 42 2.80 -2.79 12.28
N HIS A 43 3.62 -3.69 11.74
CA HIS A 43 3.33 -5.13 11.73
C HIS A 43 3.17 -5.71 13.14
N LEU A 44 3.87 -5.16 14.13
CA LEU A 44 3.67 -5.55 15.54
C LEU A 44 2.24 -5.31 16.02
N ILE A 45 1.61 -4.19 15.60
CA ILE A 45 0.20 -3.92 15.93
C ILE A 45 -0.70 -4.98 15.28
N TRP A 46 -0.44 -5.30 13.99
CA TRP A 46 -1.26 -6.25 13.26
C TRP A 46 -1.23 -7.63 13.90
N GLU A 47 -0.09 -8.11 14.35
CA GLU A 47 0.03 -9.42 15.01
C GLU A 47 -0.79 -9.50 16.31
N VAL A 48 -0.91 -8.42 17.07
CA VAL A 48 -1.74 -8.38 18.27
C VAL A 48 -3.22 -8.22 17.92
N VAL A 49 -3.56 -7.31 17.02
CA VAL A 49 -4.94 -7.05 16.58
C VAL A 49 -5.54 -8.28 15.89
N ASP A 50 -4.77 -8.98 15.03
CA ASP A 50 -5.24 -10.17 14.34
C ASP A 50 -5.61 -11.30 15.32
N ASN A 51 -4.97 -11.38 16.51
CA ASN A 51 -5.38 -12.32 17.56
C ASN A 51 -6.76 -11.98 18.13
N SER A 52 -7.03 -10.69 18.36
CA SER A 52 -8.34 -10.22 18.81
C SER A 52 -9.42 -10.39 17.72
N VAL A 53 -9.06 -10.21 16.45
CA VAL A 53 -9.93 -10.49 15.30
C VAL A 53 -10.24 -11.97 15.17
N ASP A 54 -9.27 -12.87 15.43
CA ASP A 54 -9.50 -14.31 15.45
C ASP A 54 -10.52 -14.71 16.54
N GLU A 55 -10.50 -14.07 17.72
CA GLU A 55 -11.54 -14.23 18.74
C GLU A 55 -12.91 -13.75 18.25
N ALA A 56 -12.95 -12.66 17.49
CA ALA A 56 -14.19 -12.16 16.89
C ALA A 56 -14.72 -13.09 15.78
N MET A 57 -13.84 -13.61 14.91
CA MET A 57 -14.22 -14.61 13.88
C MET A 57 -14.73 -15.91 14.51
N ALA A 58 -14.21 -16.28 15.67
CA ALA A 58 -14.69 -17.43 16.44
C ALA A 58 -16.00 -17.13 17.23
N GLY A 59 -16.51 -15.89 17.15
CA GLY A 59 -17.76 -15.46 17.80
C GLY A 59 -17.62 -15.16 19.32
N HIS A 60 -16.40 -14.94 19.79
CA HIS A 60 -16.13 -14.73 21.22
C HIS A 60 -15.81 -13.28 21.57
N ALA A 61 -15.35 -12.46 20.61
CA ALA A 61 -15.12 -11.04 20.82
C ALA A 61 -16.09 -10.19 19.98
N THR A 62 -16.49 -9.05 20.53
CA THR A 62 -17.37 -8.07 19.87
C THR A 62 -16.73 -6.69 19.79
N LYS A 63 -15.69 -6.46 20.60
CA LYS A 63 -15.03 -5.15 20.67
C LYS A 63 -13.51 -5.31 20.81
N VAL A 64 -12.79 -4.51 20.04
CA VAL A 64 -11.33 -4.35 20.12
C VAL A 64 -10.99 -2.88 20.28
N VAL A 65 -10.13 -2.55 21.24
CA VAL A 65 -9.66 -1.17 21.47
C VAL A 65 -8.15 -1.14 21.27
N VAL A 66 -7.70 -0.27 20.37
CA VAL A 66 -6.27 0.00 20.14
C VAL A 66 -5.95 1.40 20.66
N THR A 67 -4.97 1.52 21.54
CA THR A 67 -4.58 2.80 22.14
C THR A 67 -3.10 3.08 21.83
N LEU A 68 -2.83 4.23 21.24
CA LEU A 68 -1.50 4.81 21.11
C LEU A 68 -1.21 5.61 22.37
N GLN A 69 -0.39 5.08 23.26
CA GLN A 69 -0.12 5.71 24.56
C GLN A 69 0.86 6.88 24.46
N ALA A 70 0.76 7.81 25.39
CA ALA A 70 1.60 9.01 25.44
C ALA A 70 3.11 8.70 25.61
N ASP A 71 3.43 7.55 26.20
CA ASP A 71 4.80 7.06 26.43
C ASP A 71 5.40 6.27 25.25
N GLY A 72 4.66 6.18 24.13
CA GLY A 72 5.04 5.44 22.94
C GLY A 72 4.65 3.96 22.96
N GLY A 73 3.99 3.48 24.02
CA GLY A 73 3.42 2.14 24.10
C GLY A 73 2.19 1.97 23.20
N ILE A 74 1.97 0.74 22.76
CA ILE A 74 0.74 0.32 22.07
C ILE A 74 -0.03 -0.63 22.96
N ARG A 75 -1.29 -0.31 23.21
CA ARG A 75 -2.19 -1.15 23.98
C ARG A 75 -3.32 -1.65 23.09
N VAL A 76 -3.51 -2.97 23.07
CA VAL A 76 -4.63 -3.64 22.39
C VAL A 76 -5.43 -4.41 23.43
N GLU A 77 -6.73 -4.18 23.46
CA GLU A 77 -7.67 -4.78 24.40
C GLU A 77 -8.84 -5.40 23.63
N ASP A 78 -9.21 -6.64 23.96
CA ASP A 78 -10.41 -7.32 23.47
C ASP A 78 -11.30 -7.82 24.59
N ASP A 79 -12.55 -8.13 24.23
CA ASP A 79 -13.56 -8.74 25.07
C ASP A 79 -13.76 -10.24 24.77
N GLY A 80 -12.73 -10.90 24.25
CA GLY A 80 -12.72 -12.32 23.93
C GLY A 80 -12.67 -13.24 25.14
N ARG A 81 -12.34 -14.51 24.93
CA ARG A 81 -12.28 -15.53 26.01
C ARG A 81 -11.15 -15.32 27.01
N GLY A 82 -10.15 -14.51 26.69
CA GLY A 82 -8.89 -14.42 27.44
C GLY A 82 -7.95 -15.61 27.19
N ILE A 83 -6.66 -15.34 27.06
CA ILE A 83 -5.63 -16.38 26.89
C ILE A 83 -5.66 -17.34 28.09
N PRO A 84 -5.57 -18.68 27.90
CA PRO A 84 -5.48 -19.62 29.02
C PRO A 84 -4.29 -19.33 29.93
N VAL A 85 -4.50 -19.38 31.24
CA VAL A 85 -3.49 -19.09 32.27
C VAL A 85 -3.04 -20.33 33.04
N GLU A 86 -3.75 -21.46 32.86
CA GLU A 86 -3.47 -22.73 33.53
C GLU A 86 -2.10 -23.29 33.09
N MET A 87 -1.56 -24.19 33.89
CA MET A 87 -0.28 -24.85 33.58
C MET A 87 -0.39 -25.70 32.31
N HIS A 88 0.48 -25.42 31.35
CA HIS A 88 0.55 -26.19 30.10
C HIS A 88 0.98 -27.64 30.39
N PRO A 89 0.26 -28.66 29.91
CA PRO A 89 0.48 -30.05 30.30
C PRO A 89 1.86 -30.60 29.94
N VAL A 90 2.46 -30.09 28.82
CA VAL A 90 3.78 -30.54 28.32
C VAL A 90 4.89 -29.64 28.85
N GLU A 91 4.77 -28.32 28.65
CA GLU A 91 5.84 -27.36 28.96
C GLU A 91 6.03 -27.08 30.44
N LYS A 92 5.03 -27.47 31.30
CA LYS A 92 5.05 -27.27 32.76
C LYS A 92 5.27 -25.82 33.18
N LYS A 93 4.76 -24.88 32.36
CA LYS A 93 4.74 -23.45 32.58
C LYS A 93 3.32 -22.92 32.40
N PRO A 94 2.98 -21.73 32.88
CA PRO A 94 1.72 -21.09 32.53
C PRO A 94 1.50 -21.03 31.03
N THR A 95 0.32 -21.38 30.55
CA THR A 95 0.03 -21.39 29.11
C THR A 95 0.24 -20.01 28.49
N LEU A 96 -0.08 -18.94 29.22
CA LEU A 96 0.19 -17.56 28.84
C LEU A 96 1.69 -17.34 28.56
N GLU A 97 2.59 -17.81 29.43
CA GLU A 97 4.03 -17.72 29.22
C GLU A 97 4.47 -18.50 27.98
N VAL A 98 3.93 -19.71 27.77
CA VAL A 98 4.26 -20.52 26.57
C VAL A 98 3.89 -19.80 25.30
N VAL A 99 2.69 -19.20 25.21
CA VAL A 99 2.22 -18.47 24.03
C VAL A 99 3.10 -17.24 23.73
N LEU A 100 3.58 -16.56 24.77
CA LEU A 100 4.36 -15.32 24.61
C LEU A 100 5.87 -15.54 24.46
N THR A 101 6.40 -16.73 24.79
CA THR A 101 7.86 -16.98 24.75
C THR A 101 8.28 -18.11 23.84
N SER A 102 7.33 -18.87 23.28
CA SER A 102 7.65 -19.99 22.38
C SER A 102 7.17 -19.69 20.96
N LEU A 103 8.03 -19.97 19.97
CA LEU A 103 7.62 -19.97 18.56
C LEU A 103 6.81 -21.24 18.29
N HIS A 104 5.84 -21.13 17.39
CA HIS A 104 4.95 -22.22 17.02
C HIS A 104 4.13 -22.80 18.18
N ALA A 105 3.73 -21.92 19.11
CA ALA A 105 2.83 -22.24 20.21
C ALA A 105 1.51 -21.46 20.08
N GLY A 106 0.38 -22.15 20.15
CA GLY A 106 -0.93 -21.49 20.09
C GLY A 106 -2.08 -22.47 19.90
N GLY A 107 -3.28 -22.06 20.31
CA GLY A 107 -4.52 -22.86 20.18
C GLY A 107 -5.06 -22.96 18.75
N LYS A 108 -4.42 -22.31 17.79
CA LYS A 108 -4.83 -22.28 16.37
C LYS A 108 -4.37 -23.50 15.56
N PHE A 109 -3.57 -24.39 16.18
CA PHE A 109 -3.21 -25.70 15.62
C PHE A 109 -4.27 -26.79 15.92
N ASP A 110 -5.33 -26.46 16.68
CA ASP A 110 -6.42 -27.37 16.98
C ASP A 110 -7.73 -26.85 16.38
N ASP A 111 -8.25 -27.55 15.39
CA ASP A 111 -9.50 -27.23 14.65
C ASP A 111 -10.73 -27.08 15.56
N LYS A 112 -10.67 -27.63 16.79
CA LYS A 112 -11.76 -27.50 17.76
C LYS A 112 -11.83 -26.13 18.43
N SER A 113 -10.72 -25.41 18.45
CA SER A 113 -10.63 -24.10 19.12
C SER A 113 -10.89 -22.94 18.17
N TYR A 114 -10.46 -23.07 16.90
CA TYR A 114 -10.64 -22.09 15.84
C TYR A 114 -10.87 -22.80 14.51
N ALA A 115 -12.11 -22.81 14.03
CA ALA A 115 -12.45 -23.38 12.72
C ALA A 115 -11.82 -22.59 11.55
N VAL A 116 -11.59 -21.29 11.75
CA VAL A 116 -10.95 -20.37 10.81
C VAL A 116 -10.12 -19.36 11.60
N SER A 117 -8.89 -19.11 11.20
CA SER A 117 -8.06 -18.05 11.78
C SER A 117 -7.16 -17.39 10.73
N GLY A 118 -6.80 -16.13 10.93
CA GLY A 118 -5.79 -15.41 10.15
C GLY A 118 -4.37 -15.75 10.61
N GLY A 119 -4.19 -16.03 11.90
CA GLY A 119 -2.92 -16.42 12.49
C GLY A 119 -2.62 -17.90 12.31
N LEU A 120 -1.78 -18.26 11.33
CA LEU A 120 -1.52 -19.65 10.93
C LEU A 120 -0.27 -20.26 11.58
N HIS A 121 0.70 -19.45 11.99
CA HIS A 121 2.05 -19.93 12.31
C HIS A 121 2.33 -20.03 13.82
N GLY A 122 1.43 -19.49 14.69
CA GLY A 122 1.61 -19.48 16.15
C GLY A 122 2.88 -18.74 16.59
N VAL A 123 3.27 -17.69 15.86
CA VAL A 123 4.48 -16.92 16.14
C VAL A 123 4.22 -15.43 16.43
N GLY A 124 3.06 -14.89 16.05
CA GLY A 124 2.80 -13.46 16.04
C GLY A 124 3.09 -12.74 17.36
N VAL A 125 2.40 -13.07 18.43
CA VAL A 125 2.57 -12.38 19.72
C VAL A 125 3.93 -12.65 20.36
N SER A 126 4.54 -13.81 20.15
CA SER A 126 5.90 -14.10 20.64
C SER A 126 6.95 -13.29 19.87
N VAL A 127 6.71 -12.99 18.60
CA VAL A 127 7.54 -12.06 17.80
C VAL A 127 7.41 -10.63 18.34
N VAL A 128 6.19 -10.16 18.65
CA VAL A 128 5.99 -8.84 19.30
C VAL A 128 6.76 -8.75 20.60
N ASN A 129 6.65 -9.75 21.46
CA ASN A 129 7.39 -9.83 22.73
C ASN A 129 8.90 -9.79 22.49
N ALA A 130 9.41 -10.59 21.54
CA ALA A 130 10.83 -10.63 21.20
C ALA A 130 11.40 -9.28 20.71
N LEU A 131 10.59 -8.47 20.02
CA LEU A 131 11.01 -7.20 19.39
C LEU A 131 10.64 -5.98 20.25
N SER A 132 10.19 -6.20 21.50
CA SER A 132 9.86 -5.15 22.46
C SER A 132 10.90 -5.05 23.57
N THR A 133 11.03 -3.87 24.16
CA THR A 133 11.79 -3.66 25.41
C THR A 133 11.02 -4.18 26.62
N ALA A 134 9.70 -3.96 26.62
CA ALA A 134 8.77 -4.41 27.63
C ALA A 134 7.44 -4.83 26.99
N LEU A 135 6.76 -5.78 27.64
CA LEU A 135 5.41 -6.18 27.29
C LEU A 135 4.65 -6.52 28.57
N ASP A 136 3.48 -5.91 28.71
CA ASP A 136 2.52 -6.20 29.78
C ASP A 136 1.31 -6.93 29.21
N VAL A 137 0.91 -8.00 29.89
CA VAL A 137 -0.33 -8.70 29.55
C VAL A 137 -1.24 -8.77 30.76
N GLU A 138 -2.52 -8.45 30.53
CA GLU A 138 -3.61 -8.66 31.46
C GLU A 138 -4.64 -9.60 30.85
N VAL A 139 -5.04 -10.61 31.57
CA VAL A 139 -6.07 -11.56 31.13
C VAL A 139 -7.20 -11.57 32.16
N ARG A 140 -8.41 -11.31 31.66
CA ARG A 140 -9.66 -11.48 32.42
C ARG A 140 -10.28 -12.82 32.04
N ARG A 141 -10.28 -13.77 32.97
CA ARG A 141 -10.78 -15.12 32.72
C ARG A 141 -11.26 -15.80 34.01
N ASP A 142 -12.37 -16.50 33.92
CA ASP A 142 -12.97 -17.28 35.05
C ASP A 142 -13.24 -16.45 36.30
N GLY A 143 -13.54 -15.16 36.16
CA GLY A 143 -13.81 -14.23 37.26
C GLY A 143 -12.56 -13.69 37.94
N LYS A 144 -11.39 -13.90 37.38
CA LYS A 144 -10.10 -13.45 37.87
C LYS A 144 -9.40 -12.55 36.85
N ILE A 145 -8.54 -11.69 37.37
CA ILE A 145 -7.65 -10.84 36.59
C ILE A 145 -6.23 -11.31 36.83
N TRP A 146 -5.56 -11.70 35.78
CA TRP A 146 -4.18 -12.16 35.77
C TRP A 146 -3.29 -11.16 35.09
N ARG A 147 -2.08 -10.92 35.63
CA ARG A 147 -1.08 -10.03 35.02
C ARG A 147 0.27 -10.70 34.95
N GLN A 148 0.98 -10.45 33.85
CA GLN A 148 2.38 -10.86 33.70
C GLN A 148 3.13 -9.78 32.92
N HIS A 149 4.32 -9.45 33.41
CA HIS A 149 5.24 -8.50 32.79
C HIS A 149 6.39 -9.23 32.12
N TYR A 150 6.84 -8.72 30.99
CA TYR A 150 8.00 -9.23 30.26
C TYR A 150 8.98 -8.10 30.01
N GLU A 151 10.25 -8.32 30.32
CA GLU A 151 11.34 -7.39 30.01
C GLU A 151 12.30 -8.06 29.03
N TYR A 152 12.45 -7.50 27.82
CA TYR A 152 13.21 -8.11 26.71
C TYR A 152 12.84 -9.59 26.47
N ALA A 153 11.55 -9.88 26.48
CA ALA A 153 10.96 -11.23 26.36
C ALA A 153 11.26 -12.19 27.52
N VAL A 154 11.87 -11.73 28.61
CA VAL A 154 12.06 -12.52 29.83
C VAL A 154 10.81 -12.39 30.69
N PRO A 155 10.12 -13.50 30.99
CA PRO A 155 8.89 -13.46 31.78
C PRO A 155 9.16 -13.15 33.25
N GLY A 156 8.36 -12.24 33.82
CA GLY A 156 8.18 -12.08 35.24
C GLY A 156 7.19 -13.12 35.81
N GLU A 157 6.85 -13.02 37.09
CA GLU A 157 5.87 -13.90 37.74
C GLU A 157 4.44 -13.61 37.23
N LEU A 158 3.67 -14.66 36.91
CA LEU A 158 2.25 -14.56 36.67
C LEU A 158 1.50 -14.37 37.96
N VAL A 159 0.83 -13.22 38.14
CA VAL A 159 0.16 -12.86 39.40
C VAL A 159 -1.35 -12.74 39.22
N GLU A 160 -2.11 -13.23 40.16
CA GLU A 160 -3.54 -12.94 40.32
C GLU A 160 -3.68 -11.51 40.87
N ALA A 161 -4.03 -10.56 39.96
CA ALA A 161 -4.08 -9.12 40.28
C ALA A 161 -5.42 -8.66 40.84
N GLY A 162 -6.47 -9.49 40.74
CA GLY A 162 -7.80 -9.14 41.23
C GLY A 162 -8.89 -10.09 40.74
N THR A 163 -10.13 -9.71 41.04
CA THR A 163 -11.32 -10.44 40.62
C THR A 163 -12.24 -9.58 39.78
N THR A 164 -12.97 -10.18 38.85
CA THR A 164 -13.98 -9.53 38.00
C THR A 164 -15.23 -10.43 37.92
N LYS A 165 -16.23 -9.98 37.16
CA LYS A 165 -17.40 -10.84 36.89
C LYS A 165 -16.97 -11.98 35.95
N LYS A 166 -17.53 -13.18 36.13
CA LYS A 166 -17.26 -14.34 35.25
C LYS A 166 -17.58 -14.07 33.77
N SER A 167 -18.51 -13.17 33.52
CA SER A 167 -18.88 -12.73 32.15
C SER A 167 -17.95 -11.65 31.56
N ASP A 168 -17.08 -11.07 32.40
CA ASP A 168 -16.08 -10.09 31.94
C ASP A 168 -14.79 -10.86 31.66
N THR A 169 -14.60 -11.15 30.39
CA THR A 169 -13.45 -11.87 29.85
C THR A 169 -12.73 -11.00 28.82
N GLY A 170 -11.48 -11.32 28.52
CA GLY A 170 -10.72 -10.61 27.50
C GLY A 170 -9.21 -10.65 27.73
N THR A 171 -8.49 -10.15 26.75
CA THR A 171 -7.04 -10.00 26.81
C THR A 171 -6.67 -8.54 26.57
N THR A 172 -5.72 -8.03 27.34
CA THR A 172 -5.08 -6.73 27.11
C THR A 172 -3.59 -6.93 26.98
N ILE A 173 -3.00 -6.51 25.87
CA ILE A 173 -1.55 -6.53 25.61
C ILE A 173 -1.08 -5.10 25.43
N THR A 174 -0.09 -4.69 26.21
CA THR A 174 0.61 -3.41 26.04
C THR A 174 2.08 -3.70 25.78
N TYR A 175 2.68 -3.11 24.75
CA TYR A 175 4.09 -3.33 24.45
C TYR A 175 4.79 -2.05 24.00
N TRP A 176 6.11 -2.01 24.16
CA TRP A 176 6.99 -0.93 23.73
C TRP A 176 8.05 -1.48 22.78
N ALA A 177 8.01 -1.07 21.51
CA ALA A 177 8.95 -1.51 20.49
C ALA A 177 10.39 -1.14 20.85
N ASP A 178 11.36 -2.04 20.57
CA ASP A 178 12.77 -1.83 20.91
C ASP A 178 13.45 -0.86 19.94
N PRO A 179 13.87 0.36 20.37
CA PRO A 179 14.51 1.34 19.52
C PRO A 179 15.91 0.92 19.02
N LYS A 180 16.46 -0.17 19.56
CA LYS A 180 17.71 -0.77 19.06
C LYS A 180 17.49 -1.67 17.85
N ILE A 181 16.25 -2.06 17.57
CA ILE A 181 15.87 -2.94 16.46
C ILE A 181 15.24 -2.14 15.34
N PHE A 182 14.33 -1.20 15.70
CA PHE A 182 13.58 -0.41 14.74
C PHE A 182 14.25 0.91 14.41
N GLU A 183 14.22 1.31 13.14
CA GLU A 183 14.71 2.59 12.65
C GLU A 183 13.92 3.78 13.23
N THR A 184 12.66 3.56 13.54
CA THR A 184 11.73 4.47 14.22
C THR A 184 10.82 3.70 15.13
N THR A 185 10.37 4.34 16.23
CA THR A 185 9.33 3.81 17.12
C THR A 185 8.07 4.68 17.11
N THR A 186 7.97 5.60 16.14
CA THR A 186 6.82 6.48 15.96
C THR A 186 5.80 5.83 15.03
N TYR A 187 4.59 5.62 15.51
CA TYR A 187 3.49 5.01 14.75
C TYR A 187 2.66 6.06 14.02
N THR A 188 2.32 5.80 12.77
CA THR A 188 1.48 6.67 11.93
C THR A 188 0.01 6.37 12.19
N LEU A 189 -0.71 7.34 12.78
CA LEU A 189 -2.11 7.23 13.14
C LEU A 189 -3.01 6.82 11.96
N GLU A 190 -2.79 7.44 10.80
CA GLU A 190 -3.61 7.22 9.61
C GLU A 190 -3.47 5.80 9.07
N THR A 191 -2.28 5.22 9.12
CA THR A 191 -2.02 3.82 8.74
C THR A 191 -2.82 2.86 9.63
N ILE A 192 -2.80 3.10 10.95
CA ILE A 192 -3.54 2.27 11.91
C ILE A 192 -5.05 2.45 11.72
N ARG A 193 -5.51 3.69 11.59
CA ARG A 193 -6.93 4.03 11.40
C ARG A 193 -7.54 3.29 10.21
N ARG A 194 -6.86 3.31 9.06
CA ARG A 194 -7.31 2.63 7.84
C ARG A 194 -7.36 1.12 8.00
N ARG A 195 -6.33 0.53 8.59
CA ARG A 195 -6.30 -0.93 8.80
C ARG A 195 -7.40 -1.41 9.74
N LEU A 196 -7.65 -0.70 10.84
CA LEU A 196 -8.74 -1.04 11.76
C LEU A 196 -10.12 -0.88 11.10
N GLN A 197 -10.30 0.15 10.29
CA GLN A 197 -11.50 0.35 9.49
C GLN A 197 -11.74 -0.81 8.52
N GLU A 198 -10.71 -1.23 7.78
CA GLU A 198 -10.75 -2.38 6.87
C GLU A 198 -11.13 -3.67 7.60
N GLN A 199 -10.48 -3.95 8.73
CA GLN A 199 -10.79 -5.13 9.56
C GLN A 199 -12.23 -5.12 10.06
N THR A 200 -12.79 -3.95 10.36
CA THR A 200 -14.17 -3.83 10.83
C THR A 200 -15.18 -4.11 9.71
N PHE A 201 -14.89 -3.70 8.47
CA PHE A 201 -15.71 -4.06 7.31
C PHE A 201 -15.73 -5.58 7.04
N LEU A 202 -14.58 -6.25 7.23
CA LEU A 202 -14.43 -7.69 6.99
C LEU A 202 -15.06 -8.56 8.08
N ASN A 203 -15.29 -7.99 9.27
CA ASN A 203 -15.83 -8.69 10.43
C ASN A 203 -17.15 -8.06 10.88
N LYS A 204 -18.22 -8.45 10.21
CA LYS A 204 -19.57 -7.94 10.47
C LYS A 204 -19.94 -8.02 11.96
N GLY A 205 -20.36 -6.87 12.53
CA GLY A 205 -20.76 -6.76 13.93
C GLY A 205 -19.61 -6.50 14.92
N LEU A 206 -18.35 -6.57 14.50
CA LEU A 206 -17.21 -6.16 15.30
C LEU A 206 -17.18 -4.64 15.43
N THR A 207 -16.86 -4.16 16.64
CA THR A 207 -16.58 -2.74 16.92
C THR A 207 -15.09 -2.59 17.19
N MET A 208 -14.42 -1.72 16.42
CA MET A 208 -13.04 -1.34 16.72
C MET A 208 -12.95 0.12 17.13
N VAL A 209 -12.15 0.39 18.16
CA VAL A 209 -11.91 1.74 18.67
C VAL A 209 -10.43 2.03 18.61
N LEU A 210 -10.06 3.16 18.00
CA LEU A 210 -8.69 3.67 18.00
C LEU A 210 -8.63 4.91 18.89
N ARG A 211 -7.79 4.89 19.92
CA ARG A 211 -7.51 6.04 20.80
C ARG A 211 -6.09 6.52 20.59
N ASP A 212 -5.92 7.81 20.41
CA ASP A 212 -4.61 8.44 20.34
C ASP A 212 -4.42 9.36 21.55
N GLU A 213 -3.64 8.89 22.53
CA GLU A 213 -3.31 9.61 23.76
C GLU A 213 -2.01 10.41 23.61
N ARG A 214 -1.36 10.33 22.47
CA ARG A 214 -0.13 11.10 22.22
C ARG A 214 -0.47 12.58 22.15
N ARG A 215 0.35 13.41 22.80
CA ARG A 215 0.20 14.87 22.68
C ARG A 215 0.46 15.29 21.23
N PRO A 216 -0.39 16.13 20.62
CA PRO A 216 -0.04 16.72 19.35
C PRO A 216 1.29 17.48 19.51
N GLU A 217 2.28 17.21 18.65
CA GLU A 217 3.48 18.06 18.59
C GLU A 217 3.02 19.51 18.40
N LYS A 218 3.51 20.42 19.25
CA LYS A 218 3.31 21.87 19.03
C LYS A 218 3.83 22.17 17.64
N PRO A 219 3.02 22.77 16.74
CA PRO A 219 3.52 23.18 15.45
C PRO A 219 4.72 24.10 15.68
N ALA A 220 5.89 23.73 15.19
CA ALA A 220 7.04 24.63 15.22
C ALA A 220 6.66 25.88 14.42
N GLY A 221 6.45 27.02 15.12
CA GLY A 221 6.19 28.31 14.50
C GLY A 221 4.78 28.89 14.66
N VAL A 222 4.02 28.51 15.70
CA VAL A 222 2.88 29.34 16.09
C VAL A 222 3.43 30.59 16.78
N PRO A 223 3.23 31.82 16.23
CA PRO A 223 3.56 33.05 16.94
C PRO A 223 2.82 33.06 18.27
N SER A 224 3.47 33.57 19.32
CA SER A 224 2.79 33.89 20.58
C SER A 224 1.57 34.72 20.28
N SER A 225 0.55 34.70 21.16
CA SER A 225 -0.72 35.36 21.08
C SER A 225 -0.67 36.90 20.87
N ASP A 226 0.49 37.47 20.59
CA ASP A 226 0.79 38.87 20.42
C ASP A 226 1.09 39.25 18.95
N ALA A 227 0.82 38.37 17.97
CA ALA A 227 1.00 38.72 16.56
C ALA A 227 -0.14 39.64 16.12
N VAL A 228 0.20 40.89 15.80
CA VAL A 228 -0.67 41.88 15.17
C VAL A 228 -0.22 42.07 13.71
N ASP A 229 -1.19 42.36 12.80
CA ASP A 229 -0.88 42.75 11.43
C ASP A 229 -0.20 44.14 11.36
N GLU A 230 0.22 44.56 10.18
CA GLU A 230 0.85 45.86 9.95
C GLU A 230 -0.02 47.05 10.36
N ASP A 231 -1.33 46.85 10.59
CA ASP A 231 -2.31 47.85 11.02
C ASP A 231 -2.64 47.75 12.52
N GLY A 232 -1.99 46.85 13.28
CA GLY A 232 -2.12 46.71 14.73
C GLY A 232 -3.31 45.89 15.20
N ASN A 233 -4.00 45.14 14.31
CA ASN A 233 -5.09 44.26 14.67
C ASN A 233 -4.60 42.86 15.01
N PRO A 234 -5.24 42.14 15.97
CA PRO A 234 -4.92 40.75 16.25
C PRO A 234 -5.17 39.88 15.02
N VAL A 235 -4.16 39.12 14.57
CA VAL A 235 -4.33 38.16 13.48
C VAL A 235 -5.09 36.96 14.04
N GLU A 236 -6.36 36.80 13.67
CA GLU A 236 -7.09 35.56 13.95
C GLU A 236 -6.44 34.39 13.22
N ALA A 237 -5.87 33.45 13.99
CA ALA A 237 -5.41 32.19 13.46
C ALA A 237 -6.59 31.42 12.83
N PRO A 238 -6.42 30.75 11.69
CA PRO A 238 -7.50 29.98 11.10
C PRO A 238 -7.98 28.92 12.10
N VAL A 239 -9.26 29.02 12.45
CA VAL A 239 -9.94 28.11 13.38
C VAL A 239 -9.94 26.70 12.80
N THR A 240 -9.01 25.86 13.24
CA THR A 240 -9.21 24.41 13.20
C THR A 240 -10.23 24.08 14.27
N GLU A 241 -11.26 23.30 13.93
CA GLU A 241 -12.29 22.84 14.87
C GLU A 241 -11.61 22.25 16.12
N ILE A 242 -11.53 23.03 17.17
CA ILE A 242 -11.11 22.62 18.51
C ILE A 242 -12.40 22.35 19.25
N ASP A 243 -12.57 21.11 19.70
CA ASP A 243 -13.67 20.73 20.56
C ASP A 243 -13.54 21.51 21.89
N THR A 244 -14.45 22.45 22.12
CA THR A 244 -14.33 23.54 23.11
C THR A 244 -14.66 23.14 24.56
N ASP A 245 -14.89 21.86 24.86
CA ASP A 245 -15.38 21.38 26.16
C ASP A 245 -14.30 20.84 27.13
N SER A 246 -13.01 21.11 26.90
CA SER A 246 -11.95 20.65 27.82
C SER A 246 -11.36 21.79 28.64
N GLU A 247 -11.24 21.61 29.96
CA GLU A 247 -10.52 22.55 30.84
C GLU A 247 -9.01 22.52 30.56
N PRO A 248 -8.33 23.69 30.53
CA PRO A 248 -6.88 23.75 30.25
C PRO A 248 -6.04 23.17 31.41
N ASP A 249 -4.92 22.49 31.06
CA ASP A 249 -3.89 22.09 32.03
C ASP A 249 -3.09 23.30 32.55
N ALA A 250 -2.15 23.07 33.47
CA ALA A 250 -1.32 24.12 34.08
C ALA A 250 -0.46 24.92 33.06
N GLU A 251 -0.39 24.49 31.79
CA GLU A 251 0.24 25.17 30.65
C GLU A 251 -0.81 25.71 29.63
N GLY A 252 -2.12 25.57 29.91
CA GLY A 252 -3.18 26.11 29.09
C GLY A 252 -3.69 25.21 27.95
N TYR A 253 -3.34 23.94 27.90
CA TYR A 253 -3.81 22.99 26.87
C TYR A 253 -4.16 21.61 27.45
N VAL A 254 -5.44 21.23 27.37
CA VAL A 254 -5.87 19.84 27.57
C VAL A 254 -6.37 19.30 26.24
N ALA A 255 -5.54 18.50 25.57
CA ALA A 255 -6.02 17.74 24.43
C ALA A 255 -6.71 16.48 24.94
N LYS A 256 -8.03 16.33 24.73
CA LYS A 256 -8.70 15.05 24.85
C LYS A 256 -8.09 14.06 23.86
N PRO A 257 -7.90 12.76 24.24
CA PRO A 257 -7.49 11.73 23.29
C PRO A 257 -8.43 11.73 22.09
N LYS A 258 -7.88 11.72 20.87
CA LYS A 258 -8.69 11.52 19.67
C LYS A 258 -9.19 10.11 19.64
N GLU A 259 -10.50 9.92 19.60
CA GLU A 259 -11.12 8.59 19.51
C GLU A 259 -11.83 8.43 18.18
N TYR A 260 -11.57 7.29 17.50
CA TYR A 260 -12.21 6.88 16.27
C TYR A 260 -12.91 5.55 16.51
N VAL A 261 -14.22 5.50 16.26
CA VAL A 261 -15.03 4.29 16.43
C VAL A 261 -15.45 3.77 15.07
N PHE A 262 -15.15 2.53 14.79
CA PHE A 262 -15.55 1.83 13.57
C PHE A 262 -16.55 0.74 13.93
N HIS A 263 -17.70 0.77 13.28
CA HIS A 263 -18.74 -0.27 13.41
C HIS A 263 -19.57 -0.29 12.13
N TYR A 264 -19.53 -1.42 11.42
CA TYR A 264 -20.19 -1.57 10.13
C TYR A 264 -21.14 -2.78 10.16
N PRO A 265 -22.43 -2.55 10.46
CA PRO A 265 -23.39 -3.63 10.67
C PRO A 265 -23.69 -4.45 9.42
N ASN A 266 -23.44 -3.89 8.21
CA ASN A 266 -23.65 -4.60 6.94
C ASN A 266 -22.33 -5.19 6.39
N GLY A 267 -21.21 -5.00 7.05
CA GLY A 267 -19.91 -5.61 6.68
C GLY A 267 -19.45 -5.22 5.29
N LEU A 268 -19.32 -6.20 4.37
CA LEU A 268 -18.83 -5.96 3.01
C LEU A 268 -19.71 -5.03 2.17
N GLU A 269 -21.02 -4.95 2.44
CA GLU A 269 -21.88 -3.97 1.77
C GLU A 269 -21.49 -2.53 2.14
N ASP A 270 -21.21 -2.28 3.42
CA ASP A 270 -20.72 -0.98 3.88
C ASP A 270 -19.34 -0.67 3.29
N PHE A 271 -18.50 -1.69 3.08
CA PHE A 271 -17.20 -1.52 2.44
C PHE A 271 -17.35 -1.09 0.96
N VAL A 272 -18.21 -1.75 0.21
CA VAL A 272 -18.50 -1.37 -1.19
C VAL A 272 -19.13 0.02 -1.26
N ALA A 273 -20.04 0.37 -0.34
CA ALA A 273 -20.62 1.70 -0.24
C ALA A 273 -19.52 2.75 0.03
N HIS A 274 -18.57 2.43 0.91
CA HIS A 274 -17.40 3.28 1.20
C HIS A 274 -16.52 3.49 -0.05
N LEU A 275 -16.19 2.43 -0.81
CA LEU A 275 -15.42 2.52 -2.04
C LEU A 275 -16.11 3.34 -3.14
N ASN A 276 -17.43 3.36 -3.14
CA ASN A 276 -18.24 4.11 -4.09
C ASN A 276 -18.69 5.50 -3.58
N LYS A 277 -18.28 5.91 -2.38
CA LYS A 277 -18.72 7.18 -1.77
C LYS A 277 -18.47 8.40 -2.64
N SER A 278 -17.33 8.40 -3.38
CA SER A 278 -16.93 9.47 -4.30
C SER A 278 -17.21 9.14 -5.77
N LYS A 279 -17.96 8.08 -6.05
CA LYS A 279 -18.27 7.60 -7.41
C LYS A 279 -19.77 7.49 -7.56
N ASP A 280 -20.30 7.69 -8.78
CA ASP A 280 -21.74 7.58 -9.06
C ASP A 280 -22.11 6.13 -9.35
N PRO A 281 -22.78 5.40 -8.43
CA PRO A 281 -23.28 4.05 -8.68
C PRO A 281 -24.33 4.06 -9.79
N ILE A 282 -24.22 3.15 -10.75
CA ILE A 282 -25.19 3.02 -11.87
C ILE A 282 -26.47 2.23 -11.49
N HIS A 283 -26.47 1.64 -10.31
CA HIS A 283 -27.62 0.97 -9.71
C HIS A 283 -27.62 1.13 -8.19
N ARG A 284 -28.81 1.15 -7.57
CA ARG A 284 -28.96 1.46 -6.14
C ARG A 284 -28.56 0.31 -5.21
N LYS A 285 -28.93 -0.92 -5.57
CA LYS A 285 -28.70 -2.07 -4.70
C LYS A 285 -27.27 -2.58 -4.83
N ILE A 286 -26.59 -2.76 -3.72
CA ILE A 286 -25.35 -3.52 -3.68
C ILE A 286 -25.70 -5.00 -3.90
N VAL A 287 -24.98 -5.65 -4.78
CA VAL A 287 -25.07 -7.09 -4.98
C VAL A 287 -24.26 -7.75 -3.90
N SER A 288 -24.90 -8.53 -3.02
CA SER A 288 -24.18 -9.24 -1.95
C SER A 288 -24.72 -10.66 -1.82
N TYR A 289 -23.82 -11.57 -1.50
CA TYR A 289 -24.15 -12.96 -1.25
C TYR A 289 -23.11 -13.66 -0.39
N THR A 290 -23.56 -14.72 0.27
CA THR A 290 -22.71 -15.62 1.05
C THR A 290 -22.90 -17.06 0.54
N GLY A 291 -21.88 -17.87 0.69
CA GLY A 291 -21.96 -19.31 0.41
C GLY A 291 -21.08 -20.09 1.37
N GLU A 292 -21.56 -21.26 1.74
CA GLU A 292 -20.87 -22.16 2.65
C GLU A 292 -20.60 -23.51 1.98
N GLY A 293 -19.51 -24.13 2.36
CA GLY A 293 -19.07 -25.45 1.92
C GLY A 293 -18.20 -26.11 2.97
N PRO A 294 -17.86 -27.38 2.81
CA PRO A 294 -17.00 -28.08 3.75
C PRO A 294 -15.64 -27.37 3.90
N GLY A 295 -15.39 -26.76 5.08
CA GLY A 295 -14.16 -26.03 5.37
C GLY A 295 -14.00 -24.69 4.63
N HIS A 296 -15.01 -24.20 3.92
CA HIS A 296 -14.93 -22.97 3.14
C HIS A 296 -16.19 -22.12 3.29
N GLN A 297 -16.01 -20.83 3.40
CA GLN A 297 -17.08 -19.84 3.32
C GLN A 297 -16.63 -18.73 2.36
N VAL A 298 -17.56 -18.20 1.56
CA VAL A 298 -17.31 -17.01 0.73
C VAL A 298 -18.38 -15.98 1.00
N GLU A 299 -17.97 -14.74 1.09
CA GLU A 299 -18.80 -13.56 1.13
C GLU A 299 -18.35 -12.61 0.03
N VAL A 300 -19.28 -12.13 -0.77
CA VAL A 300 -19.02 -11.19 -1.87
C VAL A 300 -19.99 -10.03 -1.78
N ALA A 301 -19.46 -8.82 -1.92
CA ALA A 301 -20.27 -7.63 -2.17
C ALA A 301 -19.72 -6.87 -3.35
N MET A 302 -20.59 -6.31 -4.21
CA MET A 302 -20.17 -5.57 -5.39
C MET A 302 -21.20 -4.58 -5.88
N GLN A 303 -20.74 -3.53 -6.56
CA GLN A 303 -21.58 -2.53 -7.20
C GLN A 303 -20.82 -1.86 -8.34
N TRP A 304 -21.51 -1.62 -9.46
CA TRP A 304 -20.95 -0.85 -10.57
C TRP A 304 -21.21 0.64 -10.41
N ASN A 305 -20.22 1.45 -10.80
CA ASN A 305 -20.30 2.91 -10.83
C ASN A 305 -20.05 3.44 -12.24
N SER A 306 -20.18 4.75 -12.45
CA SER A 306 -19.98 5.41 -13.74
C SER A 306 -18.54 5.46 -14.21
N GLY A 307 -17.58 5.17 -13.34
CA GLY A 307 -16.14 5.20 -13.62
C GLY A 307 -15.69 4.12 -14.62
N TYR A 308 -14.43 4.16 -14.99
CA TYR A 308 -13.84 3.30 -16.01
C TYR A 308 -12.84 2.28 -15.44
N SER A 309 -12.40 2.46 -14.21
CA SER A 309 -11.46 1.57 -13.54
C SER A 309 -12.17 0.54 -12.66
N GLU A 310 -11.64 -0.69 -12.62
CA GLU A 310 -12.07 -1.70 -11.65
C GLU A 310 -11.42 -1.48 -10.28
N SER A 311 -12.12 -1.85 -9.22
CA SER A 311 -11.67 -1.85 -7.84
C SER A 311 -12.09 -3.16 -7.20
N VAL A 312 -11.38 -4.24 -7.51
CA VAL A 312 -11.65 -5.59 -6.96
C VAL A 312 -10.60 -5.89 -5.90
N TYR A 313 -11.05 -6.12 -4.67
CA TYR A 313 -10.21 -6.45 -3.52
C TYR A 313 -10.57 -7.81 -2.99
N THR A 314 -9.55 -8.57 -2.62
CA THR A 314 -9.72 -9.96 -2.24
C THR A 314 -9.06 -10.26 -0.90
N PHE A 315 -9.73 -11.06 -0.09
CA PHE A 315 -9.32 -11.40 1.27
C PHE A 315 -9.45 -12.89 1.53
N ALA A 316 -8.51 -13.45 2.27
CA ALA A 316 -8.57 -14.80 2.78
C ALA A 316 -8.32 -14.78 4.29
N ASN A 317 -9.28 -15.24 5.11
CA ASN A 317 -9.24 -15.16 6.57
C ASN A 317 -8.88 -13.75 7.06
N THR A 318 -9.53 -12.72 6.51
CA THR A 318 -9.30 -11.29 6.78
C THR A 318 -7.96 -10.70 6.33
N ILE A 319 -7.09 -11.53 5.74
CA ILE A 319 -5.80 -11.09 5.19
C ILE A 319 -6.01 -10.60 3.76
N ASN A 320 -5.50 -9.42 3.44
CA ASN A 320 -5.56 -8.84 2.10
C ASN A 320 -4.63 -9.61 1.15
N THR A 321 -5.21 -10.24 0.14
CA THR A 321 -4.49 -10.98 -0.92
C THR A 321 -4.34 -10.08 -2.14
N HIS A 322 -3.47 -9.08 -2.03
CA HIS A 322 -3.32 -8.06 -3.07
C HIS A 322 -2.80 -8.59 -4.42
N GLU A 323 -2.16 -9.75 -4.45
CA GLU A 323 -1.81 -10.50 -5.67
C GLU A 323 -2.93 -11.45 -6.13
N GLY A 324 -4.10 -11.39 -5.47
CA GLY A 324 -5.26 -12.20 -5.81
C GLY A 324 -5.14 -13.65 -5.34
N GLY A 325 -5.47 -14.57 -6.22
CA GLY A 325 -5.43 -16.01 -5.98
C GLY A 325 -6.65 -16.74 -6.49
N THR A 326 -6.79 -18.00 -6.07
CA THR A 326 -7.82 -18.92 -6.57
C THR A 326 -9.25 -18.43 -6.34
N HIS A 327 -9.52 -17.72 -5.25
CA HIS A 327 -10.83 -17.13 -4.96
C HIS A 327 -11.18 -16.00 -5.93
N GLU A 328 -10.22 -15.11 -6.25
CA GLU A 328 -10.40 -14.08 -7.27
C GLU A 328 -10.62 -14.68 -8.65
N GLU A 329 -9.81 -15.66 -9.02
CA GLU A 329 -9.97 -16.37 -10.30
C GLU A 329 -11.36 -16.98 -10.43
N GLY A 330 -11.85 -17.67 -9.38
CA GLY A 330 -13.18 -18.25 -9.34
C GLY A 330 -14.28 -17.21 -9.52
N PHE A 331 -14.20 -16.09 -8.82
CA PHE A 331 -15.12 -14.96 -8.93
C PHE A 331 -15.12 -14.34 -10.33
N ARG A 332 -13.91 -14.00 -10.87
CA ARG A 332 -13.78 -13.41 -12.21
C ARG A 332 -14.34 -14.29 -13.31
N HIS A 333 -14.12 -15.59 -13.22
CA HIS A 333 -14.67 -16.58 -14.15
C HIS A 333 -16.20 -16.64 -14.08
N ALA A 334 -16.76 -16.74 -12.86
CA ALA A 334 -18.19 -16.78 -12.65
C ALA A 334 -18.90 -15.52 -13.15
N LEU A 335 -18.38 -14.35 -12.80
CA LEU A 335 -18.93 -13.07 -13.22
C LEU A 335 -18.96 -12.96 -14.76
N THR A 336 -17.84 -13.28 -15.41
CA THR A 336 -17.73 -13.21 -16.86
C THR A 336 -18.69 -14.17 -17.56
N ALA A 337 -18.79 -15.40 -17.09
CA ALA A 337 -19.69 -16.41 -17.65
C ALA A 337 -21.17 -16.03 -17.49
N THR A 338 -21.55 -15.60 -16.28
CA THR A 338 -22.95 -15.28 -15.97
C THR A 338 -23.43 -14.05 -16.72
N VAL A 339 -22.62 -12.97 -16.79
CA VAL A 339 -22.99 -11.76 -17.52
C VAL A 339 -23.12 -12.04 -19.01
N ASN A 340 -22.19 -12.78 -19.62
CA ASN A 340 -22.28 -13.16 -21.03
C ASN A 340 -23.51 -14.02 -21.32
N LYS A 341 -23.83 -15.01 -20.45
CA LYS A 341 -25.01 -15.85 -20.59
C LYS A 341 -26.27 -14.99 -20.55
N TYR A 342 -26.44 -14.16 -19.51
CA TYR A 342 -27.61 -13.29 -19.36
C TYR A 342 -27.73 -12.31 -20.54
N ALA A 343 -26.64 -11.71 -21.00
CA ALA A 343 -26.64 -10.79 -22.15
C ALA A 343 -27.13 -11.46 -23.44
N ARG A 344 -26.81 -12.74 -23.66
CA ARG A 344 -27.29 -13.53 -24.81
C ARG A 344 -28.75 -13.95 -24.64
N ASP A 345 -29.13 -14.50 -23.49
CA ASP A 345 -30.50 -14.97 -23.19
C ASP A 345 -31.52 -13.83 -23.31
N LYS A 346 -31.15 -12.62 -22.84
CA LYS A 346 -32.02 -11.42 -22.97
C LYS A 346 -31.82 -10.66 -24.29
N LYS A 347 -31.02 -11.20 -25.23
CA LYS A 347 -30.75 -10.58 -26.56
C LYS A 347 -30.16 -9.15 -26.49
N LEU A 348 -29.41 -8.86 -25.43
CA LEU A 348 -28.71 -7.58 -25.26
C LEU A 348 -27.45 -7.52 -26.12
N ILE A 349 -26.90 -8.67 -26.50
CA ILE A 349 -25.86 -8.83 -27.52
C ILE A 349 -26.36 -9.80 -28.60
N LYS A 350 -25.96 -9.59 -29.84
CA LYS A 350 -26.37 -10.47 -30.96
C LYS A 350 -25.51 -11.73 -30.95
N GLU A 351 -26.02 -12.83 -31.49
CA GLU A 351 -25.26 -14.09 -31.61
C GLU A 351 -23.95 -13.95 -32.37
N LYS A 352 -23.90 -13.04 -33.35
CA LYS A 352 -22.70 -12.74 -34.16
C LYS A 352 -21.70 -11.81 -33.49
N ASP A 353 -22.09 -11.16 -32.41
CA ASP A 353 -21.20 -10.27 -31.69
C ASP A 353 -20.21 -11.08 -30.85
N PRO A 354 -18.95 -10.65 -30.73
CA PRO A 354 -18.01 -11.31 -29.83
C PRO A 354 -18.51 -11.26 -28.39
N ALA A 355 -18.13 -12.23 -27.58
CA ALA A 355 -18.42 -12.24 -26.16
C ALA A 355 -17.77 -11.02 -25.48
N LEU A 356 -18.40 -10.53 -24.43
CA LEU A 356 -17.82 -9.49 -23.56
C LEU A 356 -16.59 -10.07 -22.85
N SER A 357 -15.49 -9.33 -22.87
CA SER A 357 -14.29 -9.70 -22.09
C SER A 357 -14.51 -9.44 -20.59
N GLY A 358 -13.67 -10.03 -19.77
CA GLY A 358 -13.67 -9.76 -18.33
C GLY A 358 -13.53 -8.27 -18.03
N ASP A 359 -12.61 -7.58 -18.71
CA ASP A 359 -12.39 -6.12 -18.56
C ASP A 359 -13.64 -5.30 -18.92
N ASP A 360 -14.35 -5.67 -20.01
CA ASP A 360 -15.58 -4.96 -20.40
C ASP A 360 -16.63 -5.02 -19.29
N ILE A 361 -16.73 -6.18 -18.62
CA ILE A 361 -17.70 -6.43 -17.56
C ILE A 361 -17.31 -5.76 -16.26
N ARG A 362 -16.01 -5.72 -15.96
CA ARG A 362 -15.48 -5.14 -14.71
C ARG A 362 -15.22 -3.64 -14.78
N GLU A 363 -15.41 -3.00 -15.93
CA GLU A 363 -15.32 -1.54 -16.05
C GLU A 363 -16.27 -0.85 -15.07
N GLY A 364 -15.72 -0.07 -14.13
CA GLY A 364 -16.47 0.61 -13.07
C GLY A 364 -16.97 -0.31 -11.95
N LEU A 365 -16.50 -1.55 -11.86
CA LEU A 365 -16.84 -2.47 -10.78
C LEU A 365 -16.05 -2.14 -9.52
N ALA A 366 -16.74 -1.96 -8.39
CA ALA A 366 -16.20 -2.06 -7.05
C ALA A 366 -16.69 -3.37 -6.44
N ALA A 367 -15.75 -4.25 -6.07
CA ALA A 367 -16.10 -5.58 -5.51
C ALA A 367 -15.13 -5.99 -4.41
N ILE A 368 -15.68 -6.64 -3.39
CA ILE A 368 -14.94 -7.29 -2.31
C ILE A 368 -15.27 -8.78 -2.37
N VAL A 369 -14.23 -9.60 -2.39
CA VAL A 369 -14.35 -11.07 -2.32
C VAL A 369 -13.60 -11.54 -1.08
N SER A 370 -14.31 -11.99 -0.06
CA SER A 370 -13.74 -12.49 1.18
C SER A 370 -14.02 -13.98 1.31
N VAL A 371 -12.99 -14.78 1.53
CA VAL A 371 -13.12 -16.20 1.81
C VAL A 371 -12.61 -16.52 3.21
N LYS A 372 -13.30 -17.45 3.88
CA LYS A 372 -12.83 -18.10 5.09
C LYS A 372 -12.49 -19.54 4.76
N VAL A 373 -11.27 -19.95 5.04
CA VAL A 373 -10.72 -21.27 4.68
C VAL A 373 -10.10 -21.87 5.94
N SER A 374 -10.43 -23.11 6.27
CA SER A 374 -9.90 -23.78 7.46
C SER A 374 -8.39 -23.98 7.36
N GLU A 375 -7.89 -24.39 6.19
CA GLU A 375 -6.48 -24.63 5.94
C GLU A 375 -6.00 -23.78 4.73
N PRO A 376 -5.79 -22.48 4.89
CA PRO A 376 -5.38 -21.63 3.78
C PRO A 376 -3.93 -21.87 3.39
N GLN A 377 -3.70 -22.02 2.10
CA GLN A 377 -2.37 -22.16 1.51
C GLN A 377 -2.04 -20.87 0.77
N PHE A 378 -1.02 -20.15 1.24
CA PHE A 378 -0.57 -18.91 0.61
C PHE A 378 0.74 -19.14 -0.16
N GLU A 379 0.90 -18.41 -1.25
CA GLU A 379 2.19 -18.31 -1.92
C GLU A 379 3.08 -17.33 -1.11
N GLY A 380 4.07 -17.86 -0.39
CA GLY A 380 5.04 -17.11 0.39
C GLY A 380 4.59 -16.67 1.80
N GLN A 381 5.55 -16.18 2.57
CA GLN A 381 5.37 -15.77 3.98
C GLN A 381 4.51 -14.53 4.14
N THR A 382 4.49 -13.65 3.15
CA THR A 382 3.73 -12.39 3.16
C THR A 382 2.23 -12.58 2.92
N LYS A 383 1.78 -13.81 2.61
CA LYS A 383 0.36 -14.20 2.45
C LYS A 383 -0.38 -13.39 1.37
N THR A 384 0.33 -12.94 0.34
CA THR A 384 -0.17 -12.01 -0.68
C THR A 384 -1.11 -12.65 -1.70
N LYS A 385 -1.03 -13.98 -1.86
CA LYS A 385 -1.81 -14.74 -2.85
C LYS A 385 -2.30 -16.06 -2.29
N LEU A 386 -3.58 -16.37 -2.48
CA LEU A 386 -4.18 -17.64 -2.05
C LEU A 386 -4.00 -18.72 -3.12
N GLY A 387 -3.47 -19.89 -2.71
CA GLY A 387 -3.14 -20.99 -3.61
C GLY A 387 -4.12 -22.17 -3.63
N ASN A 388 -5.05 -22.27 -2.69
CA ASN A 388 -6.01 -23.39 -2.55
C ASN A 388 -6.84 -23.63 -3.83
N THR A 389 -6.57 -24.67 -4.56
CA THR A 389 -7.23 -24.94 -5.86
C THR A 389 -8.72 -25.25 -5.74
N GLU A 390 -9.14 -25.92 -4.65
CA GLU A 390 -10.54 -26.21 -4.34
C GLU A 390 -11.39 -24.96 -4.13
N VAL A 391 -10.79 -23.89 -3.59
CA VAL A 391 -11.46 -22.61 -3.35
C VAL A 391 -11.92 -21.96 -4.66
N LYS A 392 -11.14 -22.10 -5.74
CA LYS A 392 -11.52 -21.60 -7.07
C LYS A 392 -12.87 -22.19 -7.53
N SER A 393 -12.97 -23.51 -7.50
CA SER A 393 -14.19 -24.21 -7.93
C SER A 393 -15.37 -23.90 -7.03
N PHE A 394 -15.14 -23.78 -5.72
CA PHE A 394 -16.17 -23.43 -4.73
C PHE A 394 -16.71 -22.02 -4.98
N VAL A 395 -15.85 -21.01 -5.06
CA VAL A 395 -16.23 -19.61 -5.30
C VAL A 395 -16.92 -19.48 -6.65
N GLN A 396 -16.40 -20.13 -7.69
CA GLN A 396 -17.00 -20.09 -9.03
C GLN A 396 -18.42 -20.65 -9.03
N ARG A 397 -18.65 -21.78 -8.37
CA ARG A 397 -19.97 -22.41 -8.29
C ARG A 397 -20.97 -21.51 -7.55
N VAL A 398 -20.63 -21.08 -6.33
CA VAL A 398 -21.47 -20.22 -5.51
C VAL A 398 -21.80 -18.93 -6.24
N SER A 399 -20.79 -18.28 -6.84
CA SER A 399 -20.99 -17.03 -7.58
C SER A 399 -21.87 -17.23 -8.82
N ASN A 400 -21.70 -18.30 -9.58
CA ASN A 400 -22.55 -18.58 -10.74
C ASN A 400 -24.02 -18.73 -10.34
N GLU A 401 -24.32 -19.51 -9.30
CA GLU A 401 -25.67 -19.75 -8.82
C GLU A 401 -26.33 -18.45 -8.34
N TRP A 402 -25.66 -17.70 -7.48
CA TRP A 402 -26.17 -16.46 -6.91
C TRP A 402 -26.34 -15.33 -7.93
N LEU A 403 -25.36 -15.14 -8.79
CA LEU A 403 -25.41 -14.09 -9.81
C LEU A 403 -26.52 -14.37 -10.84
N ALA A 404 -26.69 -15.62 -11.26
CA ALA A 404 -27.76 -15.97 -12.19
C ALA A 404 -29.14 -15.65 -11.60
N ASP A 405 -29.40 -16.03 -10.36
CA ASP A 405 -30.62 -15.71 -9.64
C ASP A 405 -30.81 -14.19 -9.45
N TRP A 406 -29.73 -13.48 -9.04
CA TRP A 406 -29.81 -12.05 -8.83
C TRP A 406 -30.14 -11.29 -10.12
N PHE A 407 -29.52 -11.64 -11.26
CA PHE A 407 -29.79 -11.02 -12.56
C PHE A 407 -31.22 -11.23 -13.01
N GLU A 408 -31.80 -12.42 -12.76
CA GLU A 408 -33.20 -12.70 -13.10
C GLU A 408 -34.15 -11.91 -12.19
N ARG A 409 -33.87 -11.76 -10.91
CA ARG A 409 -34.71 -11.01 -9.95
C ARG A 409 -34.61 -9.50 -10.09
N ASN A 410 -33.52 -8.98 -10.66
CA ASN A 410 -33.27 -7.55 -10.80
C ASN A 410 -33.00 -7.16 -12.27
N PRO A 411 -33.99 -7.35 -13.17
CA PRO A 411 -33.78 -7.21 -14.61
C PRO A 411 -33.38 -5.78 -15.04
N THR A 412 -33.83 -4.75 -14.33
CA THR A 412 -33.51 -3.35 -14.62
C THR A 412 -32.04 -3.06 -14.36
N GLU A 413 -31.58 -3.43 -13.18
CA GLU A 413 -30.16 -3.28 -12.77
C GLU A 413 -29.24 -4.12 -13.66
N ALA A 414 -29.63 -5.38 -13.90
CA ALA A 414 -28.90 -6.29 -14.77
C ALA A 414 -28.75 -5.72 -16.19
N LYS A 415 -29.81 -5.16 -16.75
CA LYS A 415 -29.79 -4.51 -18.06
C LYS A 415 -28.82 -3.30 -18.05
N THR A 416 -28.83 -2.49 -17.00
CA THR A 416 -27.93 -1.33 -16.87
C THR A 416 -26.47 -1.79 -16.85
N ILE A 417 -26.14 -2.81 -16.05
CA ILE A 417 -24.80 -3.41 -15.96
C ILE A 417 -24.35 -3.93 -17.33
N VAL A 418 -25.17 -4.75 -17.98
CA VAL A 418 -24.84 -5.31 -19.30
C VAL A 418 -24.70 -4.23 -20.35
N THR A 419 -25.54 -3.17 -20.33
CA THR A 419 -25.45 -2.06 -21.28
C THR A 419 -24.12 -1.31 -21.12
N LYS A 420 -23.65 -1.10 -19.86
CA LYS A 420 -22.34 -0.54 -19.61
C LYS A 420 -21.22 -1.43 -20.18
N ALA A 421 -21.25 -2.73 -19.90
CA ALA A 421 -20.27 -3.67 -20.42
C ALA A 421 -20.25 -3.74 -21.97
N VAL A 422 -21.42 -3.69 -22.61
CA VAL A 422 -21.52 -3.60 -24.09
C VAL A 422 -20.89 -2.30 -24.63
N SER A 423 -21.14 -1.18 -23.95
CA SER A 423 -20.54 0.11 -24.31
C SER A 423 -19.00 0.08 -24.16
N SER A 424 -18.49 -0.56 -23.12
CA SER A 424 -17.04 -0.78 -22.91
C SER A 424 -16.45 -1.64 -24.04
N ALA A 425 -17.10 -2.78 -24.37
CA ALA A 425 -16.68 -3.66 -25.46
C ALA A 425 -16.61 -2.94 -26.81
N GLN A 426 -17.63 -2.12 -27.11
CA GLN A 426 -17.66 -1.33 -28.35
C GLN A 426 -16.48 -0.32 -28.40
N ALA A 427 -16.21 0.34 -27.29
CA ALA A 427 -15.08 1.26 -27.18
C ALA A 427 -13.73 0.56 -27.38
N ARG A 428 -13.53 -0.60 -26.74
CA ARG A 428 -12.32 -1.42 -26.87
C ARG A 428 -12.12 -1.89 -28.31
N LEU A 429 -13.19 -2.38 -28.98
CA LEU A 429 -13.13 -2.81 -30.37
C LEU A 429 -12.84 -1.64 -31.32
N ALA A 430 -13.41 -0.46 -31.08
CA ALA A 430 -13.10 0.75 -31.85
C ALA A 430 -11.65 1.16 -31.70
N ALA A 431 -11.11 1.12 -30.45
CA ALA A 431 -9.71 1.41 -30.16
C ALA A 431 -8.77 0.39 -30.83
N ARG A 432 -9.11 -0.91 -30.82
CA ARG A 432 -8.32 -1.94 -31.51
C ARG A 432 -8.29 -1.72 -33.03
N ARG A 433 -9.42 -1.42 -33.64
CA ARG A 433 -9.47 -1.08 -35.08
C ARG A 433 -8.64 0.15 -35.42
N ALA A 434 -8.69 1.19 -34.60
CA ALA A 434 -7.89 2.37 -34.78
C ALA A 434 -6.38 2.05 -34.73
N ARG A 435 -5.94 1.22 -33.76
CA ARG A 435 -4.55 0.75 -33.67
C ARG A 435 -4.12 -0.07 -34.88
N GLU A 436 -4.94 -0.98 -35.37
CA GLU A 436 -4.64 -1.78 -36.55
C GLU A 436 -4.49 -0.91 -37.81
N LEU A 437 -5.30 0.14 -37.94
CA LEU A 437 -5.17 1.10 -39.05
C LEU A 437 -3.86 1.91 -38.97
N VAL A 438 -3.45 2.33 -37.78
CA VAL A 438 -2.16 3.01 -37.55
C VAL A 438 -1.00 2.06 -37.85
N ARG A 439 -1.07 0.80 -37.32
CA ARG A 439 -0.04 -0.22 -37.57
C ARG A 439 0.11 -0.59 -39.02
N ARG A 440 -0.98 -0.64 -39.81
CA ARG A 440 -0.92 -0.85 -41.26
C ARG A 440 -0.29 0.31 -41.98
N LYS A 441 -0.44 1.55 -41.50
CA LYS A 441 0.24 2.74 -42.06
C LYS A 441 1.74 2.77 -41.72
N SER A 442 2.14 2.19 -40.59
CA SER A 442 3.55 2.10 -40.12
C SER A 442 4.28 0.85 -40.62
N ALA A 443 3.60 -0.07 -41.33
CA ALA A 443 4.22 -1.31 -41.83
C ALA A 443 5.27 -1.07 -42.97
N GLY A 444 5.49 0.17 -43.34
CA GLY A 444 6.62 0.59 -44.20
C GLY A 444 7.87 1.04 -43.42
N ASP A 445 7.76 1.23 -42.08
CA ASP A 445 8.88 1.62 -41.25
C ASP A 445 9.41 0.38 -40.47
N ILE A 446 10.66 0.09 -40.68
CA ILE A 446 11.37 -1.05 -40.08
C ILE A 446 11.47 -0.84 -38.57
N GLY A 447 10.63 -1.54 -37.77
CA GLY A 447 10.88 -1.69 -36.32
C GLY A 447 9.73 -1.62 -35.34
N GLY A 448 8.55 -1.15 -35.68
CA GLY A 448 7.36 -1.19 -34.76
C GLY A 448 7.46 -0.38 -33.44
N LEU A 449 8.58 0.28 -33.18
CA LEU A 449 8.83 1.10 -31.99
C LEU A 449 8.42 2.57 -32.23
N PRO A 450 8.08 3.32 -31.15
CA PRO A 450 7.77 4.74 -31.30
C PRO A 450 8.94 5.50 -31.91
N GLY A 451 8.71 6.31 -32.94
CA GLY A 451 9.78 7.04 -33.62
C GLY A 451 10.57 8.02 -32.74
N LYS A 452 10.00 8.39 -31.60
CA LYS A 452 10.67 9.24 -30.59
C LYS A 452 11.46 8.46 -29.54
N LEU A 453 11.34 7.13 -29.49
CA LEU A 453 12.14 6.29 -28.59
C LEU A 453 13.58 6.22 -29.08
N SER A 454 14.51 6.62 -28.23
CA SER A 454 15.94 6.35 -28.42
C SER A 454 16.29 5.08 -27.67
N ASP A 455 16.18 3.92 -28.36
CA ASP A 455 16.37 2.60 -27.75
C ASP A 455 17.81 2.33 -27.33
N CYS A 456 18.02 1.38 -26.41
CA CYS A 456 19.33 0.87 -26.03
C CYS A 456 19.78 -0.25 -26.98
N ARG A 457 21.08 -0.58 -26.93
CA ARG A 457 21.67 -1.61 -27.83
C ARG A 457 21.53 -3.00 -27.23
N SER A 458 21.57 -3.15 -25.91
CA SER A 458 21.39 -4.42 -25.25
C SER A 458 19.98 -4.96 -25.53
N ARG A 459 19.87 -6.28 -25.64
CA ARG A 459 18.63 -7.01 -25.79
C ARG A 459 18.25 -7.82 -24.55
N ASP A 460 19.08 -7.77 -23.54
CA ASP A 460 18.81 -8.38 -22.25
C ASP A 460 17.97 -7.43 -21.38
N PRO A 461 16.68 -7.74 -21.14
CA PRO A 461 15.78 -6.86 -20.40
C PRO A 461 16.25 -6.57 -18.97
N GLU A 462 16.94 -7.52 -18.32
CA GLU A 462 17.39 -7.37 -16.93
C GLU A 462 18.43 -6.27 -16.77
N SER A 463 19.25 -6.07 -17.79
CA SER A 463 20.25 -5.02 -17.83
C SER A 463 19.75 -3.69 -18.41
N CYS A 464 18.54 -3.66 -19.00
CA CYS A 464 18.02 -2.51 -19.70
C CYS A 464 17.08 -1.64 -18.84
N GLU A 465 17.19 -0.34 -19.04
CA GLU A 465 16.41 0.69 -18.34
C GLU A 465 15.72 1.61 -19.37
N LEU A 466 14.45 1.94 -19.12
CA LEU A 466 13.71 2.93 -19.90
C LEU A 466 13.47 4.18 -19.06
N TYR A 467 14.01 5.30 -19.49
CA TYR A 467 13.72 6.62 -18.92
C TYR A 467 12.57 7.26 -19.67
N ILE A 468 11.46 7.52 -18.98
CA ILE A 468 10.39 8.40 -19.47
C ILE A 468 10.72 9.81 -18.99
N VAL A 469 11.03 10.68 -19.94
CA VAL A 469 11.58 12.01 -19.66
C VAL A 469 10.58 13.08 -20.08
N GLU A 470 10.34 14.06 -19.22
CA GLU A 470 9.51 15.20 -19.50
C GLU A 470 10.17 16.15 -20.50
N GLY A 471 9.48 16.41 -21.61
CA GLY A 471 9.88 17.38 -22.61
C GLY A 471 11.00 16.93 -23.56
N ASP A 472 11.05 17.57 -24.73
CA ASP A 472 12.04 17.26 -25.74
C ASP A 472 13.45 17.82 -25.37
N SER A 473 13.53 18.90 -24.62
CA SER A 473 14.80 19.51 -24.18
C SER A 473 15.56 18.59 -23.24
N ALA A 474 14.92 18.18 -22.13
CA ALA A 474 15.50 17.24 -21.17
C ALA A 474 15.71 15.86 -21.82
N GLY A 475 14.81 15.42 -22.70
CA GLY A 475 14.96 14.22 -23.51
C GLY A 475 16.20 14.26 -24.42
N GLY A 476 16.54 15.44 -24.96
CA GLY A 476 17.75 15.67 -25.74
C GLY A 476 19.03 15.55 -24.93
N SER A 477 19.07 16.19 -23.75
CA SER A 477 20.20 16.09 -22.80
C SER A 477 20.38 14.66 -22.31
N ALA A 478 19.28 13.97 -21.93
CA ALA A 478 19.28 12.58 -21.49
C ALA A 478 19.80 11.64 -22.60
N LYS A 479 19.35 11.81 -23.84
CA LYS A 479 19.82 11.05 -25.00
C LYS A 479 21.31 11.23 -25.25
N ALA A 480 21.83 12.45 -25.09
CA ALA A 480 23.24 12.76 -25.29
C ALA A 480 24.13 12.23 -24.16
N GLY A 481 23.63 12.24 -22.91
CA GLY A 481 24.39 11.83 -21.72
C GLY A 481 24.31 10.34 -21.37
N ARG A 482 23.30 9.60 -21.85
CA ARG A 482 23.02 8.22 -21.44
C ARG A 482 24.10 7.20 -21.76
N ASP A 483 24.13 6.10 -21.05
CA ASP A 483 24.75 4.86 -21.53
C ASP A 483 23.86 4.24 -22.64
N SER A 484 24.29 4.38 -23.87
CA SER A 484 23.53 3.86 -25.02
C SER A 484 23.48 2.33 -25.10
N MET A 485 24.26 1.62 -24.29
CA MET A 485 24.22 0.15 -24.24
C MET A 485 22.97 -0.32 -23.49
N HIS A 486 22.66 0.29 -22.33
CA HIS A 486 21.65 -0.21 -21.41
C HIS A 486 20.47 0.74 -21.17
N GLN A 487 20.61 2.03 -21.54
CA GLN A 487 19.60 3.04 -21.25
C GLN A 487 18.85 3.50 -22.50
N ALA A 488 17.54 3.36 -22.49
CA ALA A 488 16.63 3.87 -23.50
C ALA A 488 15.95 5.15 -23.01
N ILE A 489 15.69 6.11 -23.90
CA ILE A 489 15.05 7.40 -23.58
C ILE A 489 13.78 7.55 -24.40
N LEU A 490 12.67 7.78 -23.70
CA LEU A 490 11.36 8.09 -24.29
C LEU A 490 10.91 9.49 -23.80
N PRO A 491 11.10 10.55 -24.59
CA PRO A 491 10.56 11.84 -24.21
C PRO A 491 9.03 11.85 -24.38
N ILE A 492 8.34 12.47 -23.40
CA ILE A 492 6.90 12.71 -23.46
C ILE A 492 6.64 14.21 -23.54
N ARG A 493 5.65 14.59 -24.36
CA ARG A 493 5.31 16.00 -24.59
C ARG A 493 4.11 16.41 -23.76
N GLY A 494 4.38 17.10 -22.67
CA GLY A 494 3.35 17.63 -21.76
C GLY A 494 2.58 16.56 -21.00
N LYS A 495 1.44 16.96 -20.46
CA LYS A 495 0.59 16.10 -19.60
C LYS A 495 -0.10 15.03 -20.45
N ILE A 496 0.05 13.78 -20.07
CA ILE A 496 -0.72 12.67 -20.66
C ILE A 496 -2.19 12.77 -20.24
N ILE A 497 -3.05 12.04 -20.94
CA ILE A 497 -4.47 11.95 -20.55
C ILE A 497 -4.62 11.37 -19.14
N ASN A 498 -5.49 11.96 -18.33
CA ASN A 498 -5.86 11.41 -17.04
C ASN A 498 -6.74 10.18 -17.23
N VAL A 499 -6.18 9.01 -16.97
CA VAL A 499 -6.86 7.72 -17.18
C VAL A 499 -7.95 7.42 -16.17
N GLU A 500 -7.95 8.11 -15.02
CA GLU A 500 -9.04 8.01 -14.04
C GLU A 500 -10.34 8.62 -14.56
N LYS A 501 -10.24 9.65 -15.42
CA LYS A 501 -11.38 10.38 -16.02
C LYS A 501 -11.71 9.99 -17.46
N ALA A 502 -10.94 9.11 -18.06
CA ALA A 502 -11.05 8.84 -19.49
C ALA A 502 -11.37 7.37 -19.77
N ARG A 503 -12.33 7.16 -20.67
CA ARG A 503 -12.62 5.83 -21.22
C ARG A 503 -11.39 5.27 -21.94
N ILE A 504 -11.23 3.97 -21.92
CA ILE A 504 -10.10 3.25 -22.49
C ILE A 504 -9.87 3.58 -23.99
N ASP A 505 -10.93 3.80 -24.76
CA ASP A 505 -10.81 4.16 -26.19
C ASP A 505 -10.14 5.53 -26.39
N ARG A 506 -10.34 6.48 -25.48
CA ARG A 506 -9.66 7.78 -25.48
C ARG A 506 -8.21 7.65 -25.00
N VAL A 507 -7.99 6.87 -23.94
CA VAL A 507 -6.66 6.58 -23.42
C VAL A 507 -5.77 6.00 -24.52
N LEU A 508 -6.29 5.00 -25.23
CA LEU A 508 -5.57 4.32 -26.31
C LEU A 508 -5.43 5.15 -27.61
N LYS A 509 -6.16 6.26 -27.75
CA LYS A 509 -5.94 7.24 -28.85
C LYS A 509 -4.86 8.25 -28.51
N ASN A 510 -4.48 8.39 -27.24
CA ASN A 510 -3.42 9.30 -26.83
C ASN A 510 -2.06 8.77 -27.31
N THR A 511 -1.34 9.57 -28.10
CA THR A 511 -0.08 9.18 -28.73
C THR A 511 1.04 8.93 -27.73
N GLU A 512 1.06 9.66 -26.60
CA GLU A 512 2.03 9.48 -25.53
C GLU A 512 1.83 8.14 -24.85
N VAL A 513 0.58 7.82 -24.49
CA VAL A 513 0.21 6.54 -23.87
C VAL A 513 0.51 5.37 -24.81
N GLN A 514 0.18 5.48 -26.10
CA GLN A 514 0.54 4.47 -27.10
C GLN A 514 2.05 4.25 -27.19
N SER A 515 2.83 5.33 -27.11
CA SER A 515 4.29 5.25 -27.13
C SER A 515 4.84 4.50 -25.93
N ILE A 516 4.29 4.76 -24.73
CA ILE A 516 4.69 4.05 -23.49
C ILE A 516 4.36 2.58 -23.61
N ILE A 517 3.11 2.22 -23.96
CA ILE A 517 2.66 0.81 -24.08
C ILE A 517 3.54 0.07 -25.10
N THR A 518 3.81 0.70 -26.25
CA THR A 518 4.61 0.09 -27.31
C THR A 518 6.07 -0.08 -26.91
N ALA A 519 6.65 0.90 -26.21
CA ALA A 519 8.02 0.82 -25.71
C ALA A 519 8.19 -0.32 -24.69
N MET A 520 7.25 -0.47 -23.75
CA MET A 520 7.29 -1.51 -22.73
C MET A 520 7.13 -2.93 -23.31
N GLY A 521 6.24 -3.09 -24.29
CA GLY A 521 6.00 -4.38 -24.95
C GLY A 521 5.06 -5.34 -24.22
N THR A 522 4.69 -5.03 -22.97
CA THR A 522 3.90 -5.93 -22.07
C THR A 522 2.41 -6.01 -22.40
N GLY A 523 1.86 -5.05 -23.16
CA GLY A 523 0.41 -4.88 -23.24
C GLY A 523 -0.17 -4.19 -22.00
N ILE A 524 -1.50 -4.27 -21.84
CA ILE A 524 -2.24 -3.67 -20.72
C ILE A 524 -3.42 -4.56 -20.33
N HIS A 525 -3.90 -4.47 -19.08
CA HIS A 525 -5.02 -5.26 -18.53
C HIS A 525 -4.86 -6.77 -18.75
N ASP A 526 -5.91 -7.47 -19.24
CA ASP A 526 -5.90 -8.91 -19.50
C ASP A 526 -4.87 -9.35 -20.57
N ASP A 527 -4.45 -8.43 -21.44
CA ASP A 527 -3.39 -8.67 -22.43
C ASP A 527 -1.97 -8.42 -21.85
N PHE A 528 -1.87 -8.05 -20.56
CA PHE A 528 -0.59 -7.76 -19.91
C PHE A 528 0.21 -9.06 -19.71
N ASP A 529 1.44 -9.04 -20.20
CA ASP A 529 2.36 -10.17 -20.09
C ASP A 529 3.75 -9.66 -19.66
N LEU A 530 4.08 -9.88 -18.39
CA LEU A 530 5.33 -9.42 -17.79
C LEU A 530 6.56 -10.05 -18.49
N SER A 531 6.43 -11.27 -19.03
CA SER A 531 7.53 -11.94 -19.72
C SER A 531 7.99 -11.23 -21.00
N LYS A 532 7.15 -10.32 -21.52
CA LYS A 532 7.46 -9.48 -22.70
C LYS A 532 8.06 -8.13 -22.35
N LEU A 533 8.33 -7.89 -21.07
CA LEU A 533 8.92 -6.64 -20.59
C LEU A 533 10.31 -6.44 -21.23
N ARG A 534 10.51 -5.29 -21.86
CA ARG A 534 11.76 -4.99 -22.57
C ARG A 534 12.82 -4.31 -21.71
N TYR A 535 12.42 -3.73 -20.58
CA TYR A 535 13.28 -2.97 -19.68
C TYR A 535 12.88 -3.27 -18.23
N HIS A 536 13.75 -3.88 -17.45
CA HIS A 536 13.45 -4.25 -16.06
C HIS A 536 13.45 -3.04 -15.10
N LYS A 537 13.91 -1.86 -15.56
CA LYS A 537 13.73 -0.61 -14.82
C LYS A 537 13.03 0.42 -15.68
N LEU A 538 11.88 0.87 -15.23
CA LEU A 538 11.15 2.00 -15.76
C LEU A 538 11.37 3.21 -14.85
N VAL A 539 12.13 4.18 -15.32
CA VAL A 539 12.52 5.37 -14.54
C VAL A 539 11.70 6.57 -15.00
N LEU A 540 10.87 7.12 -14.11
CA LEU A 540 10.13 8.34 -14.37
C LEU A 540 11.00 9.55 -14.00
N MET A 541 11.31 10.39 -14.97
CA MET A 541 12.18 11.55 -14.82
C MET A 541 11.43 12.80 -15.29
N ALA A 542 10.88 13.53 -14.33
CA ALA A 542 10.10 14.75 -14.52
C ALA A 542 10.74 15.92 -13.76
N ASP A 543 10.43 17.14 -14.18
CA ASP A 543 10.90 18.36 -13.56
C ASP A 543 10.51 18.44 -12.08
N ALA A 544 11.26 19.22 -11.30
CA ALA A 544 11.00 19.39 -9.86
C ALA A 544 9.84 20.35 -9.57
N ASP A 545 9.24 20.96 -10.58
CA ASP A 545 8.14 21.91 -10.46
C ASP A 545 6.76 21.24 -10.31
N VAL A 546 5.72 22.06 -10.17
CA VAL A 546 4.33 21.60 -9.99
C VAL A 546 3.80 20.83 -11.21
N ASP A 547 4.24 21.17 -12.41
CA ASP A 547 3.82 20.51 -13.64
C ASP A 547 4.47 19.14 -13.77
N GLY A 548 5.76 19.02 -13.46
CA GLY A 548 6.46 17.75 -13.40
C GLY A 548 5.91 16.80 -12.34
N GLN A 549 5.53 17.31 -11.16
CA GLN A 549 4.84 16.51 -10.14
C GLN A 549 3.48 15.98 -10.65
N HIS A 550 2.74 16.82 -11.40
CA HIS A 550 1.48 16.39 -12.00
C HIS A 550 1.69 15.33 -13.09
N ILE A 551 2.70 15.51 -13.97
CA ILE A 551 3.06 14.52 -14.98
C ILE A 551 3.44 13.18 -14.34
N ARG A 552 4.25 13.21 -13.29
CA ARG A 552 4.61 12.03 -12.50
C ARG A 552 3.37 11.32 -11.95
N THR A 553 2.43 12.06 -11.38
CA THR A 553 1.19 11.50 -10.86
C THR A 553 0.32 10.88 -11.96
N LEU A 554 0.21 11.52 -13.13
CA LEU A 554 -0.52 10.97 -14.29
C LEU A 554 0.12 9.67 -14.79
N LEU A 555 1.45 9.59 -14.85
CA LEU A 555 2.17 8.39 -15.23
C LEU A 555 1.97 7.26 -14.21
N LEU A 556 2.07 7.55 -12.93
CA LEU A 556 1.79 6.58 -11.87
C LEU A 556 0.35 6.09 -11.92
N THR A 557 -0.61 6.98 -12.19
CA THR A 557 -2.03 6.59 -12.37
C THR A 557 -2.19 5.63 -13.56
N LEU A 558 -1.52 5.92 -14.68
CA LEU A 558 -1.52 5.03 -15.86
C LEU A 558 -0.96 3.65 -15.52
N LEU A 559 0.21 3.60 -14.88
CA LEU A 559 0.87 2.34 -14.51
C LEU A 559 0.03 1.56 -13.51
N PHE A 560 -0.50 2.22 -12.48
CA PHE A 560 -1.33 1.59 -11.46
C PHE A 560 -2.62 0.99 -12.04
N ARG A 561 -3.31 1.71 -12.95
CA ARG A 561 -4.60 1.27 -13.51
C ARG A 561 -4.46 0.25 -14.63
N PHE A 562 -3.40 0.33 -15.45
CA PHE A 562 -3.30 -0.46 -16.68
C PHE A 562 -2.12 -1.44 -16.73
N MET A 563 -1.12 -1.26 -15.88
CA MET A 563 0.12 -2.05 -15.85
C MET A 563 0.59 -2.32 -14.41
N ARG A 564 -0.35 -2.54 -13.50
CA ARG A 564 -0.11 -2.71 -12.08
C ARG A 564 0.98 -3.73 -11.73
N PRO A 565 1.11 -4.87 -12.43
CA PRO A 565 2.19 -5.83 -12.14
C PRO A 565 3.60 -5.25 -12.27
N LEU A 566 3.81 -4.13 -13.00
CA LEU A 566 5.12 -3.46 -13.05
C LEU A 566 5.50 -2.84 -11.71
N ILE A 567 4.52 -2.32 -10.96
CA ILE A 567 4.75 -1.74 -9.63
C ILE A 567 4.95 -2.88 -8.62
N GLU A 568 4.09 -3.89 -8.65
CA GLU A 568 4.10 -5.04 -7.73
C GLU A 568 5.42 -5.83 -7.82
N ASN A 569 5.99 -5.95 -9.03
CA ASN A 569 7.27 -6.63 -9.25
C ASN A 569 8.49 -5.67 -9.16
N GLY A 570 8.30 -4.43 -8.70
CA GLY A 570 9.39 -3.52 -8.40
C GLY A 570 10.12 -2.93 -9.60
N HIS A 571 9.48 -2.86 -10.76
CA HIS A 571 10.10 -2.34 -12.00
C HIS A 571 10.00 -0.82 -12.16
N VAL A 572 9.27 -0.11 -11.29
CA VAL A 572 9.00 1.33 -11.42
C VAL A 572 9.84 2.13 -10.44
N PHE A 573 10.52 3.15 -10.95
CA PHE A 573 11.41 4.01 -10.18
C PHE A 573 11.16 5.49 -10.50
N LEU A 574 11.39 6.35 -9.50
CA LEU A 574 11.41 7.81 -9.64
C LEU A 574 12.84 8.29 -9.58
N ALA A 575 13.29 8.99 -10.62
CA ALA A 575 14.58 9.66 -10.58
C ALA A 575 14.53 10.85 -9.59
N GLN A 576 15.62 11.05 -8.88
CA GLN A 576 15.78 12.15 -7.94
C GLN A 576 16.93 13.05 -8.44
N PRO A 577 16.66 14.03 -9.34
CA PRO A 577 17.68 14.99 -9.75
C PRO A 577 18.00 15.94 -8.59
N PRO A 578 19.21 16.52 -8.52
CA PRO A 578 19.55 17.52 -7.52
C PRO A 578 18.74 18.80 -7.71
N LEU A 579 18.41 19.45 -6.60
CA LEU A 579 17.75 20.77 -6.60
C LEU A 579 18.74 21.92 -6.73
N TYR A 580 19.99 21.72 -6.29
CA TYR A 580 20.99 22.78 -6.24
C TYR A 580 22.33 22.30 -6.79
N LYS A 581 23.03 23.25 -7.47
CA LYS A 581 24.43 23.14 -7.86
C LYS A 581 25.23 24.24 -7.15
N LEU A 582 26.25 23.87 -6.41
CA LEU A 582 27.18 24.78 -5.77
C LEU A 582 28.44 24.92 -6.63
N LYS A 583 28.74 26.12 -7.08
CA LYS A 583 29.92 26.44 -7.90
C LYS A 583 30.99 27.13 -7.05
N TRP A 584 31.98 26.38 -6.60
CA TRP A 584 33.07 26.92 -5.81
C TRP A 584 34.03 27.75 -6.66
N ALA A 585 34.53 28.84 -6.11
CA ALA A 585 35.57 29.67 -6.76
C ALA A 585 36.93 28.96 -6.75
N GLY A 586 37.56 28.85 -7.89
CA GLY A 586 38.91 28.27 -8.04
C GLY A 586 39.07 27.61 -9.41
N ARG A 587 40.31 27.64 -9.94
CA ARG A 587 40.58 27.00 -11.25
C ARG A 587 40.53 25.47 -11.08
N GLY A 588 39.54 24.81 -11.69
CA GLY A 588 39.39 23.35 -11.56
C GLY A 588 38.58 22.89 -10.34
N ALA A 589 37.89 23.78 -9.62
CA ALA A 589 36.96 23.39 -8.56
C ALA A 589 35.75 22.65 -9.18
N GLU A 590 35.55 21.42 -8.73
CA GLU A 590 34.37 20.64 -9.15
C GLU A 590 33.14 21.17 -8.44
N PRO A 591 31.96 21.20 -9.13
CA PRO A 591 30.70 21.57 -8.51
C PRO A 591 30.24 20.49 -7.53
N GLU A 592 29.55 20.90 -6.48
CA GLU A 592 28.86 19.99 -5.57
C GLU A 592 27.35 20.12 -5.79
N TYR A 593 26.61 19.02 -5.60
CA TYR A 593 25.18 18.98 -5.81
C TYR A 593 24.45 18.70 -4.49
N ALA A 594 23.29 19.33 -4.29
CA ALA A 594 22.44 19.11 -3.13
C ALA A 594 21.00 18.79 -3.55
N TYR A 595 20.39 17.84 -2.86
CA TYR A 595 19.05 17.32 -3.14
C TYR A 595 17.98 17.93 -2.23
N THR A 596 18.41 18.61 -1.14
CA THR A 596 17.53 19.29 -0.19
C THR A 596 18.12 20.64 0.23
N ASP A 597 17.28 21.55 0.76
CA ASP A 597 17.74 22.82 1.34
C ASP A 597 18.73 22.61 2.48
N ARG A 598 18.46 21.62 3.34
CA ARG A 598 19.33 21.28 4.48
C ARG A 598 20.71 20.80 4.01
N GLU A 599 20.74 19.97 2.99
CA GLU A 599 21.99 19.48 2.40
C GLU A 599 22.78 20.62 1.75
N ARG A 600 22.12 21.51 0.99
CA ARG A 600 22.73 22.73 0.45
C ARG A 600 23.39 23.55 1.54
N ASP A 601 22.67 23.84 2.61
CA ASP A 601 23.17 24.68 3.71
C ASP A 601 24.35 24.02 4.43
N GLY A 602 24.27 22.69 4.65
CA GLY A 602 25.38 21.92 5.23
C GLY A 602 26.62 21.90 4.33
N LEU A 603 26.46 21.74 3.01
CA LEU A 603 27.57 21.81 2.05
C LEU A 603 28.21 23.20 2.01
N ILE A 604 27.41 24.28 2.12
CA ILE A 604 27.90 25.65 2.19
C ILE A 604 28.73 25.87 3.46
N GLU A 605 28.25 25.41 4.61
CA GLU A 605 28.99 25.51 5.88
C GLU A 605 30.29 24.72 5.85
N ALA A 606 30.23 23.47 5.42
CA ALA A 606 31.42 22.61 5.30
C ALA A 606 32.45 23.18 4.32
N GLY A 607 31.98 23.67 3.16
CA GLY A 607 32.87 24.30 2.18
C GLY A 607 33.55 25.57 2.71
N ARG A 608 32.82 26.41 3.45
CA ARG A 608 33.38 27.61 4.11
C ARG A 608 34.41 27.23 5.19
N ALA A 609 34.10 26.22 5.99
CA ALA A 609 35.05 25.70 7.00
C ALA A 609 36.31 25.14 6.34
N ALA A 610 36.22 24.55 5.16
CA ALA A 610 37.37 24.08 4.37
C ALA A 610 38.08 25.20 3.58
N GLY A 611 37.69 26.47 3.77
CA GLY A 611 38.29 27.61 3.09
C GLY A 611 37.86 27.82 1.64
N LYS A 612 36.87 27.09 1.16
CA LYS A 612 36.30 27.28 -0.17
C LYS A 612 35.52 28.60 -0.21
N LYS A 613 35.59 29.32 -1.33
CA LYS A 613 34.83 30.58 -1.54
C LYS A 613 33.70 30.36 -2.49
N LEU A 614 32.50 30.78 -2.10
CA LEU A 614 31.30 30.75 -2.93
C LEU A 614 31.10 32.15 -3.55
N PRO A 615 31.02 32.28 -4.90
CA PRO A 615 30.72 33.56 -5.54
C PRO A 615 29.39 34.12 -5.10
N LYS A 616 29.29 35.45 -4.86
CA LYS A 616 28.04 36.06 -4.33
C LYS A 616 26.85 35.97 -5.28
N ASP A 617 27.07 36.10 -6.57
CA ASP A 617 25.96 36.24 -7.54
C ASP A 617 25.65 34.98 -8.36
N GLN A 618 26.47 33.94 -8.33
CA GLN A 618 26.27 32.71 -9.13
C GLN A 618 26.80 31.45 -8.43
N GLY A 619 27.10 31.54 -7.15
CA GLY A 619 27.68 30.43 -6.41
C GLY A 619 26.72 29.28 -6.15
N VAL A 620 25.42 29.56 -6.00
CA VAL A 620 24.36 28.57 -5.85
C VAL A 620 23.38 28.73 -7.00
N GLN A 621 23.25 27.70 -7.81
CA GLN A 621 22.26 27.61 -8.87
C GLN A 621 21.15 26.68 -8.41
N ARG A 622 19.88 27.11 -8.40
CA ARG A 622 18.71 26.25 -8.21
C ARG A 622 18.21 25.79 -9.57
N TYR A 623 18.08 24.46 -9.75
CA TYR A 623 17.46 23.90 -10.93
C TYR A 623 15.93 23.93 -10.78
N LYS A 624 15.23 24.49 -11.77
CA LYS A 624 13.77 24.47 -11.86
C LYS A 624 13.27 23.31 -12.71
N GLY A 625 14.08 22.89 -13.69
CA GLY A 625 13.75 21.77 -14.55
C GLY A 625 14.99 21.07 -15.09
N LEU A 626 14.80 19.84 -15.56
CA LEU A 626 15.83 18.98 -16.16
C LEU A 626 16.44 19.57 -17.43
N GLY A 627 15.68 20.43 -18.12
CA GLY A 627 16.12 21.12 -19.32
C GLY A 627 17.23 22.17 -19.08
N GLU A 628 17.47 22.56 -17.81
CA GLU A 628 18.56 23.45 -17.41
C GLU A 628 19.89 22.72 -17.22
N MET A 629 19.85 21.37 -17.16
CA MET A 629 21.04 20.52 -16.99
C MET A 629 21.61 20.17 -18.37
N ASP A 630 22.93 20.28 -18.50
CA ASP A 630 23.60 19.74 -19.66
C ASP A 630 23.69 18.20 -19.60
N ALA A 631 24.07 17.58 -20.71
CA ALA A 631 24.12 16.12 -20.82
C ALA A 631 25.07 15.46 -19.80
N LYS A 632 26.18 16.12 -19.47
CA LYS A 632 27.16 15.62 -18.50
C LYS A 632 26.63 15.72 -17.08
N GLU A 633 26.05 16.86 -16.72
CA GLU A 633 25.43 17.08 -15.40
C GLU A 633 24.31 16.07 -15.15
N LEU A 634 23.43 15.87 -16.14
CA LEU A 634 22.32 14.93 -16.04
C LEU A 634 22.81 13.48 -15.89
N TRP A 635 23.87 13.12 -16.60
CA TRP A 635 24.52 11.81 -16.43
C TRP A 635 25.07 11.66 -15.03
N GLU A 636 25.98 12.54 -14.60
CA GLU A 636 26.72 12.42 -13.34
C GLU A 636 25.82 12.41 -12.10
N THR A 637 24.68 13.10 -12.14
CA THR A 637 23.81 13.27 -10.97
C THR A 637 22.57 12.35 -10.96
N THR A 638 22.06 11.97 -12.15
CA THR A 638 20.71 11.39 -12.25
C THR A 638 20.66 10.07 -13.02
N MET A 639 21.60 9.83 -13.94
CA MET A 639 21.56 8.68 -14.84
C MET A 639 22.68 7.66 -14.60
N ASP A 640 23.82 8.05 -14.09
CA ASP A 640 24.94 7.16 -13.79
C ASP A 640 24.54 6.17 -12.67
N PRO A 641 24.53 4.85 -12.95
CA PRO A 641 24.17 3.83 -11.97
C PRO A 641 24.97 3.88 -10.66
N THR A 642 26.18 4.45 -10.68
CA THR A 642 27.06 4.54 -9.50
C THR A 642 26.71 5.68 -8.55
N ASN A 643 26.11 6.77 -9.07
CA ASN A 643 25.92 8.02 -8.32
C ASN A 643 24.46 8.43 -8.17
N ARG A 644 23.58 7.95 -9.06
CA ARG A 644 22.16 8.36 -9.10
C ARG A 644 21.37 7.89 -7.89
N LEU A 645 20.37 8.69 -7.53
CA LEU A 645 19.36 8.31 -6.54
C LEU A 645 18.08 7.92 -7.27
N LEU A 646 17.61 6.68 -7.09
CA LEU A 646 16.34 6.18 -7.56
C LEU A 646 15.47 5.77 -6.38
N LEU A 647 14.24 6.30 -6.34
CA LEU A 647 13.22 5.86 -5.39
C LEU A 647 12.37 4.79 -6.07
N GLN A 648 12.40 3.57 -5.57
CA GLN A 648 11.53 2.49 -6.05
C GLN A 648 10.10 2.74 -5.61
N VAL A 649 9.15 2.60 -6.53
CA VAL A 649 7.72 2.70 -6.22
C VAL A 649 7.25 1.33 -5.74
N SER A 650 6.79 1.27 -4.50
CA SER A 650 6.16 0.09 -3.89
C SER A 650 4.64 0.26 -3.78
N LEU A 651 3.94 -0.85 -3.69
CA LEU A 651 2.50 -0.90 -3.48
C LEU A 651 2.23 -1.71 -2.22
N ASP A 652 2.14 -1.02 -1.08
CA ASP A 652 1.92 -1.67 0.21
C ASP A 652 0.44 -1.99 0.45
N ASP A 653 -0.47 -1.13 -0.02
CA ASP A 653 -1.91 -1.30 0.07
C ASP A 653 -2.59 -0.80 -1.22
N ALA A 654 -3.07 -1.75 -2.02
CA ALA A 654 -3.71 -1.46 -3.29
C ALA A 654 -5.08 -0.76 -3.13
N ALA A 655 -5.81 -1.03 -2.04
CA ALA A 655 -7.08 -0.39 -1.78
C ALA A 655 -6.88 1.09 -1.45
N THR A 656 -5.95 1.38 -0.54
CA THR A 656 -5.56 2.74 -0.19
C THR A 656 -5.00 3.51 -1.38
N ALA A 657 -4.14 2.90 -2.19
CA ALA A 657 -3.62 3.52 -3.41
C ALA A 657 -4.75 3.84 -4.41
N ALA A 658 -5.68 2.92 -4.63
CA ALA A 658 -6.83 3.14 -5.51
C ALA A 658 -7.73 4.29 -5.01
N GLU A 659 -7.98 4.37 -3.70
CA GLU A 659 -8.73 5.48 -3.10
C GLU A 659 -8.01 6.81 -3.33
N LEU A 660 -6.70 6.87 -3.06
CA LEU A 660 -5.90 8.07 -3.27
C LEU A 660 -5.91 8.52 -4.73
N PHE A 661 -5.75 7.60 -5.69
CA PHE A 661 -5.85 7.94 -7.11
C PHE A 661 -7.26 8.42 -7.47
N SER A 662 -8.31 7.81 -6.94
CA SER A 662 -9.69 8.26 -7.17
C SER A 662 -9.96 9.64 -6.58
N VAL A 663 -9.47 9.95 -5.38
CA VAL A 663 -9.60 11.27 -4.75
C VAL A 663 -8.79 12.33 -5.51
N LEU A 664 -7.51 12.05 -5.75
CA LEU A 664 -6.59 13.05 -6.34
C LEU A 664 -6.85 13.27 -7.83
N MET A 665 -7.14 12.21 -8.57
CA MET A 665 -7.23 12.21 -10.03
C MET A 665 -8.65 12.03 -10.57
N GLY A 666 -9.62 11.67 -9.71
CA GLY A 666 -11.03 11.47 -10.06
C GLY A 666 -11.81 12.76 -10.32
N GLU A 667 -13.12 12.65 -10.53
CA GLU A 667 -14.00 13.78 -10.87
C GLU A 667 -14.44 14.58 -9.64
N ASP A 668 -14.47 13.97 -8.45
CA ASP A 668 -14.92 14.58 -7.21
C ASP A 668 -13.95 15.68 -6.72
N VAL A 669 -14.37 16.92 -6.93
CA VAL A 669 -13.59 18.12 -6.54
C VAL A 669 -13.62 18.34 -5.04
N GLU A 670 -14.73 18.03 -4.36
CA GLU A 670 -14.91 18.27 -2.92
C GLU A 670 -14.02 17.34 -2.09
N SER A 671 -14.02 16.04 -2.41
CA SER A 671 -13.12 15.07 -1.76
C SER A 671 -11.66 15.45 -1.95
N ARG A 672 -11.27 15.91 -3.15
CA ARG A 672 -9.91 16.38 -3.44
C ARG A 672 -9.55 17.62 -2.64
N ARG A 673 -10.45 18.63 -2.57
CA ARG A 673 -10.25 19.84 -1.77
C ARG A 673 -10.05 19.48 -0.30
N SER A 674 -10.93 18.65 0.24
CA SER A 674 -10.86 18.16 1.62
C SER A 674 -9.55 17.44 1.92
N PHE A 675 -9.09 16.59 0.98
CA PHE A 675 -7.80 15.91 1.12
C PHE A 675 -6.64 16.90 1.15
N ILE A 676 -6.59 17.86 0.20
CA ILE A 676 -5.53 18.85 0.11
C ILE A 676 -5.50 19.71 1.39
N THR A 677 -6.66 20.17 1.86
CA THR A 677 -6.75 21.00 3.07
C THR A 677 -6.27 20.26 4.31
N ARG A 678 -6.64 18.99 4.47
CA ARG A 678 -6.19 18.16 5.61
C ARG A 678 -4.70 17.90 5.61
N ASN A 679 -4.10 17.70 4.43
CA ASN A 679 -2.68 17.36 4.28
C ASN A 679 -1.81 18.58 3.93
N ALA A 680 -2.34 19.80 3.97
CA ALA A 680 -1.60 21.01 3.62
C ALA A 680 -0.36 21.24 4.52
N LYS A 681 -0.39 20.77 5.77
CA LYS A 681 0.73 20.85 6.72
C LYS A 681 1.90 19.92 6.36
N ASP A 682 1.66 18.88 5.58
CA ASP A 682 2.67 17.89 5.20
C ASP A 682 3.41 18.28 3.92
N VAL A 683 2.99 19.37 3.28
CA VAL A 683 3.64 19.89 2.08
C VAL A 683 4.96 20.55 2.46
N ARG A 684 6.07 19.90 2.14
CA ARG A 684 7.43 20.38 2.46
C ARG A 684 7.98 21.37 1.44
N PHE A 685 7.40 21.41 0.24
CA PHE A 685 7.89 22.26 -0.87
C PHE A 685 6.68 22.85 -1.59
N LEU A 686 6.36 24.11 -1.30
CA LEU A 686 5.55 24.95 -2.17
C LEU A 686 6.51 25.85 -2.95
N ASP A 687 6.53 25.71 -4.26
CA ASP A 687 7.16 26.69 -5.14
C ASP A 687 6.16 27.85 -5.27
N VAL A 688 6.31 28.86 -4.37
CA VAL A 688 5.46 30.05 -4.33
C VAL A 688 6.21 31.18 -5.05
#